data_6910b9ee5c2905e84c6c60a1b9280c90
#
_entry.id   6910b9ee5c2905e84c6c60a1b9280c90
#
_cell.length_a   1.000
_cell.length_b   1.000
_cell.length_c   1.000
_cell.angle_alpha   90.00
_cell.angle_beta   90.00
_cell.angle_gamma   90.00
#
_symmetry.space_group_name_H-M   'P 1'
#
loop_
_entity.id
_entity.type
_entity.pdbx_description
1 polymer ?
#
loop_
_entity_poly.entity_id
_entity_poly.type
_entity_poly.pdbx_seq_one_letter_code
_entity_poly.pdbx_strand_id
1 'polypeptide(L)'
;MNMKHGMMAVMAFAEACTLWGDALTPVELGRVRLLGRPGELLESSLNARVFSDHAQGAVYDEAERAFATHWDDADGHVGWQGEYWGKTMLCYAGAIRYTQDARLAAWCRDKARRFIVAYQKPDGYLSTYRKQDFLRQNPTSPDYEKHWCHNIWGQKYTLWALVELHRTTGDAACLKAAEKMADHLVAQLKRLDVTIDQTGSWAGISSMSILRPLLELNRLVPKAQYRELADFIVRVTDVREEPKPDVNLVHDALSDRPVVSWFRKPMHLAKAYEMMSYFEGVADYHRATGNARALRAVEAFWGHLDREELNPMRAAGYFDHFLYAKHHVNGMTELCDVTHWIRLNRELWRLTGETKYLDRIEEAFYNAFLAGVSYDGAWGAHIVRSHGTRHVSAPPQTGMTLHQCCPDNMLRTFYDWAETVADVSRDGCWDVNLYSDADIELPDARIELRGNYPASESFRLRLVAARAGRLRLRVPYWAVGLAVDGETLRPASGRVEIAVPKGERTFKVVLAMPPRVVWSEAPDVEDIDTVTDLDTRKPEGYTKRFMCYNTPEMKGLVRRTAAAQIMRGPLVLAKGRLAGTSRAETLDFATINKQPGWSLSLAASPRRAGNAGVWGAWTLTLKRADGGPERKIPVADFWSVSRIDDPENWFSLWF
;
A
#
# COMPACT_ATOMS: atom_id res chain seq x y z
N MET A 1 -27.94 33.24 -4.92
CA MET A 1 -26.73 33.62 -5.69
C MET A 1 -25.61 32.68 -5.27
N ASN A 2 -25.00 31.91 -6.16
CA ASN A 2 -23.85 30.98 -6.04
C ASN A 2 -24.09 29.46 -6.08
N MET A 3 -24.99 29.03 -6.99
CA MET A 3 -24.90 27.62 -7.48
C MET A 3 -24.03 27.47 -8.72
N LYS A 4 -23.61 28.54 -9.37
CA LYS A 4 -22.80 28.46 -10.62
C LYS A 4 -21.30 28.24 -10.40
N HIS A 5 -20.73 28.56 -9.24
CA HIS A 5 -19.29 28.36 -8.96
C HIS A 5 -18.94 26.92 -8.57
N GLY A 6 -19.88 26.18 -8.00
CA GLY A 6 -19.66 24.74 -7.69
C GLY A 6 -19.64 23.85 -8.93
N MET A 7 -20.47 24.17 -9.93
CA MET A 7 -20.50 23.42 -11.20
C MET A 7 -19.26 23.64 -12.08
N MET A 8 -18.64 24.83 -12.05
CA MET A 8 -17.39 25.08 -12.82
C MET A 8 -16.19 24.33 -12.25
N ALA A 9 -16.08 24.18 -10.92
CA ALA A 9 -15.00 23.42 -10.31
C ALA A 9 -15.12 21.92 -10.59
N VAL A 10 -16.33 21.38 -10.62
CA VAL A 10 -16.59 19.95 -10.91
C VAL A 10 -16.33 19.63 -12.39
N MET A 11 -16.70 20.52 -13.32
CA MET A 11 -16.39 20.34 -14.75
C MET A 11 -14.88 20.43 -15.04
N ALA A 12 -14.15 21.37 -14.40
CA ALA A 12 -12.70 21.49 -14.56
C ALA A 12 -11.96 20.24 -14.02
N PHE A 13 -12.50 19.55 -13.01
CA PHE A 13 -11.89 18.34 -12.47
C PHE A 13 -12.13 17.12 -13.38
N ALA A 14 -13.30 16.99 -13.99
CA ALA A 14 -13.60 15.93 -14.96
C ALA A 14 -12.76 16.07 -16.25
N GLU A 15 -12.59 17.29 -16.76
CA GLU A 15 -11.72 17.55 -17.91
C GLU A 15 -10.22 17.31 -17.60
N ALA A 16 -9.75 17.59 -16.38
CA ALA A 16 -8.37 17.33 -15.98
C ALA A 16 -8.03 15.84 -15.89
N CYS A 17 -8.98 14.97 -15.51
CA CYS A 17 -8.75 13.52 -15.47
C CYS A 17 -8.61 12.90 -16.87
N THR A 18 -9.29 13.44 -17.89
CA THR A 18 -9.21 12.93 -19.25
C THR A 18 -7.93 13.31 -19.99
N LEU A 19 -7.24 14.36 -19.56
CA LEU A 19 -5.98 14.81 -20.16
C LEU A 19 -4.75 13.95 -19.82
N TRP A 20 -4.86 13.00 -18.86
CA TRP A 20 -3.72 12.30 -18.29
C TRP A 20 -3.57 10.83 -18.71
N GLY A 21 -4.27 10.37 -19.70
CA GLY A 21 -4.08 9.05 -20.28
C GLY A 21 -4.59 7.87 -19.45
N ASP A 22 -5.26 8.10 -18.31
CA ASP A 22 -5.88 7.01 -17.55
C ASP A 22 -6.96 6.30 -18.38
N ALA A 23 -7.01 4.97 -18.29
CA ALA A 23 -8.03 4.15 -18.94
C ALA A 23 -9.40 4.29 -18.29
N LEU A 24 -9.43 4.71 -17.02
CA LEU A 24 -10.60 4.68 -16.15
C LEU A 24 -10.80 6.04 -15.46
N THR A 25 -12.04 6.36 -15.12
CA THR A 25 -12.41 7.48 -14.28
C THR A 25 -12.81 6.97 -12.90
N PRO A 26 -11.92 7.09 -11.87
CA PRO A 26 -12.24 6.66 -10.53
C PRO A 26 -13.43 7.42 -9.96
N VAL A 27 -14.19 6.75 -9.10
CA VAL A 27 -15.24 7.41 -8.30
C VAL A 27 -14.58 8.39 -7.33
N GLU A 28 -15.17 9.56 -7.17
CA GLU A 28 -14.73 10.51 -6.16
C GLU A 28 -14.88 9.91 -4.76
N LEU A 29 -13.86 10.08 -3.92
CA LEU A 29 -13.79 9.47 -2.59
C LEU A 29 -15.02 9.79 -1.72
N GLY A 30 -15.55 11.00 -1.77
CA GLY A 30 -16.75 11.42 -1.04
C GLY A 30 -18.08 10.81 -1.52
N ARG A 31 -18.02 10.04 -2.63
CA ARG A 31 -19.17 9.31 -3.18
C ARG A 31 -19.17 7.82 -2.85
N VAL A 32 -18.21 7.37 -2.07
CA VAL A 32 -18.09 5.99 -1.62
C VAL A 32 -18.15 5.93 -0.10
N ARG A 33 -19.08 5.17 0.44
CA ARG A 33 -19.14 4.85 1.85
C ARG A 33 -18.85 3.37 2.04
N LEU A 34 -17.69 3.05 2.59
CA LEU A 34 -17.35 1.68 2.97
C LEU A 34 -18.19 1.24 4.17
N LEU A 35 -18.58 -0.03 4.15
CA LEU A 35 -19.36 -0.68 5.19
C LEU A 35 -18.73 -2.03 5.55
N GLY A 36 -19.40 -2.79 6.42
CA GLY A 36 -18.86 -4.06 6.92
C GLY A 36 -17.51 -3.86 7.61
N ARG A 37 -16.68 -4.88 7.64
CA ARG A 37 -15.41 -4.83 8.40
C ARG A 37 -14.43 -3.74 7.92
N PRO A 38 -14.17 -3.54 6.63
CA PRO A 38 -13.32 -2.42 6.18
C PRO A 38 -13.88 -1.05 6.57
N GLY A 39 -15.20 -0.86 6.49
CA GLY A 39 -15.85 0.39 6.87
C GLY A 39 -15.78 0.65 8.39
N GLU A 40 -16.01 -0.36 9.22
CA GLU A 40 -15.89 -0.28 10.68
C GLU A 40 -14.47 0.12 11.11
N LEU A 41 -13.45 -0.50 10.51
CA LEU A 41 -12.05 -0.18 10.80
C LEU A 41 -11.66 1.22 10.32
N LEU A 42 -12.13 1.63 9.14
CA LEU A 42 -11.91 3.00 8.66
C LEU A 42 -12.57 4.03 9.59
N GLU A 43 -13.82 3.79 10.02
CA GLU A 43 -14.52 4.70 10.93
C GLU A 43 -13.79 4.80 12.28
N SER A 44 -13.37 3.67 12.84
CA SER A 44 -12.56 3.65 14.07
C SER A 44 -11.25 4.40 13.90
N SER A 45 -10.56 4.20 12.75
CA SER A 45 -9.32 4.89 12.44
C SER A 45 -9.51 6.39 12.27
N LEU A 46 -10.58 6.83 11.60
CA LEU A 46 -10.93 8.25 11.46
C LEU A 46 -11.19 8.88 12.83
N ASN A 47 -11.98 8.23 13.68
CA ASN A 47 -12.27 8.72 15.02
C ASN A 47 -11.02 8.83 15.88
N ALA A 48 -10.14 7.83 15.88
CA ALA A 48 -8.94 7.82 16.71
C ALA A 48 -7.83 8.73 16.18
N ARG A 49 -7.63 8.79 14.86
CA ARG A 49 -6.44 9.40 14.26
C ARG A 49 -6.67 10.72 13.52
N VAL A 50 -7.94 11.12 13.34
CA VAL A 50 -8.28 12.37 12.66
C VAL A 50 -9.15 13.26 13.54
N PHE A 51 -10.23 12.71 14.12
CA PHE A 51 -11.23 13.51 14.82
C PHE A 51 -11.04 13.59 16.34
N SER A 52 -10.15 12.78 16.93
CA SER A 52 -9.88 12.86 18.36
C SER A 52 -9.08 14.11 18.74
N ASP A 53 -9.30 14.63 19.94
CA ASP A 53 -8.50 15.71 20.51
C ASP A 53 -7.02 15.33 20.61
N HIS A 54 -6.72 14.05 20.85
CA HIS A 54 -5.35 13.53 20.87
C HIS A 54 -4.69 13.65 19.49
N ALA A 55 -5.39 13.28 18.42
CA ALA A 55 -4.86 13.36 17.05
C ALA A 55 -4.63 14.82 16.61
N GLN A 56 -5.61 15.70 16.86
CA GLN A 56 -5.56 17.12 16.49
C GLN A 56 -4.67 17.96 17.44
N GLY A 57 -4.34 17.43 18.62
CA GLY A 57 -3.43 18.03 19.60
C GLY A 57 -2.06 17.33 19.58
N ALA A 58 -1.83 16.43 20.53
CA ALA A 58 -0.51 15.87 20.82
C ALA A 58 0.18 15.23 19.59
N VAL A 59 -0.54 14.51 18.73
CA VAL A 59 0.03 13.88 17.54
C VAL A 59 0.42 14.92 16.50
N TYR A 60 -0.48 15.86 16.20
CA TYR A 60 -0.20 16.95 15.25
C TYR A 60 0.93 17.85 15.75
N ASP A 61 0.88 18.27 17.02
CA ASP A 61 1.88 19.16 17.61
C ASP A 61 3.28 18.53 17.63
N GLU A 62 3.38 17.20 17.80
CA GLU A 62 4.66 16.49 17.72
C GLU A 62 5.21 16.46 16.28
N ALA A 63 4.36 16.20 15.30
CA ALA A 63 4.77 16.22 13.90
C ALA A 63 5.21 17.63 13.45
N GLU A 64 4.53 18.68 13.93
CA GLU A 64 4.89 20.08 13.68
C GLU A 64 6.18 20.47 14.40
N ARG A 65 6.36 20.02 15.65
CA ARG A 65 7.53 20.35 16.50
C ARG A 65 8.85 19.93 15.87
N ALA A 66 8.87 18.88 15.03
CA ALA A 66 10.05 18.47 14.29
C ALA A 66 10.66 19.60 13.45
N PHE A 67 9.85 20.53 12.97
CA PHE A 67 10.29 21.71 12.20
C PHE A 67 10.87 22.83 13.10
N ALA A 68 10.50 22.88 14.38
CA ALA A 68 11.06 23.81 15.36
C ALA A 68 12.38 23.30 15.95
N THR A 69 12.47 22.00 16.21
CA THR A 69 13.66 21.41 16.86
C THR A 69 14.84 21.23 15.92
N HIS A 70 14.58 21.11 14.64
CA HIS A 70 15.54 20.90 13.58
C HIS A 70 16.51 19.72 13.78
N TRP A 71 16.68 18.93 12.77
CA TRP A 71 17.66 17.86 12.73
C TRP A 71 18.95 18.38 12.11
N ASP A 72 20.07 18.18 12.78
CA ASP A 72 21.38 18.40 12.20
C ASP A 72 21.96 17.07 11.70
N ASP A 73 22.96 17.16 10.84
CA ASP A 73 23.72 16.03 10.29
C ASP A 73 24.30 15.07 11.35
N ALA A 74 24.52 15.55 12.59
CA ALA A 74 25.01 14.73 13.71
C ALA A 74 23.93 13.82 14.32
N ASP A 75 22.64 14.18 14.19
CA ASP A 75 21.50 13.49 14.79
C ASP A 75 20.74 12.60 13.77
N GLY A 76 21.39 12.21 12.69
CA GLY A 76 20.81 11.58 11.50
C GLY A 76 19.89 10.36 11.71
N HIS A 77 19.84 9.81 12.91
CA HIS A 77 19.03 8.63 13.24
C HIS A 77 17.52 8.83 13.14
N VAL A 78 17.03 10.05 13.21
CA VAL A 78 15.58 10.36 13.21
C VAL A 78 15.19 11.38 12.13
N GLY A 79 16.12 11.69 11.24
CA GLY A 79 15.91 12.67 10.17
C GLY A 79 14.72 12.36 9.23
N TRP A 80 14.32 11.09 9.08
CA TRP A 80 13.15 10.71 8.28
C TRP A 80 11.82 11.22 8.89
N GLN A 81 11.76 11.51 10.18
CA GLN A 81 10.55 12.02 10.84
C GLN A 81 10.07 13.37 10.29
N GLY A 82 10.90 14.06 9.49
CA GLY A 82 10.46 15.22 8.70
C GLY A 82 9.29 14.94 7.75
N GLU A 83 9.00 13.67 7.46
CA GLU A 83 7.85 13.25 6.68
C GLU A 83 6.52 13.29 7.45
N TYR A 84 6.53 13.30 8.79
CA TYR A 84 5.33 13.05 9.61
C TYR A 84 4.27 14.13 9.44
N TRP A 85 4.65 15.41 9.49
CA TRP A 85 3.69 16.48 9.25
C TRP A 85 3.00 16.31 7.88
N GLY A 86 3.79 16.06 6.85
CA GLY A 86 3.27 15.86 5.50
C GLY A 86 2.33 14.64 5.41
N LYS A 87 2.70 13.51 5.99
CA LYS A 87 1.87 12.29 6.00
C LYS A 87 0.57 12.51 6.78
N THR A 88 0.65 13.14 7.96
CA THR A 88 -0.54 13.47 8.76
C THR A 88 -1.50 14.38 7.99
N MET A 89 -1.00 15.43 7.34
CA MET A 89 -1.85 16.34 6.55
C MET A 89 -2.41 15.69 5.29
N LEU A 90 -1.70 14.74 4.68
CA LEU A 90 -2.22 13.91 3.58
C LEU A 90 -3.37 13.00 4.06
N CYS A 91 -3.26 12.44 5.27
CA CYS A 91 -4.36 11.68 5.88
C CYS A 91 -5.59 12.55 6.11
N TYR A 92 -5.39 13.77 6.61
CA TYR A 92 -6.50 14.71 6.87
C TYR A 92 -7.13 15.20 5.57
N ALA A 93 -6.33 15.45 4.53
CA ALA A 93 -6.87 15.79 3.21
C ALA A 93 -7.73 14.64 2.64
N GLY A 94 -7.28 13.39 2.78
CA GLY A 94 -8.09 12.21 2.45
C GLY A 94 -9.37 12.10 3.29
N ALA A 95 -9.28 12.37 4.59
CA ALA A 95 -10.44 12.36 5.47
C ALA A 95 -11.49 13.44 5.08
N ILE A 96 -11.04 14.64 4.73
CA ILE A 96 -11.93 15.71 4.23
C ILE A 96 -12.63 15.25 2.95
N ARG A 97 -11.89 14.64 2.01
CA ARG A 97 -12.47 14.13 0.76
C ARG A 97 -13.48 13.02 1.00
N TYR A 98 -13.21 12.11 1.95
CA TYR A 98 -14.08 10.98 2.27
C TYR A 98 -15.34 11.41 3.04
N THR A 99 -15.16 12.24 4.09
CA THR A 99 -16.25 12.61 5.01
C THR A 99 -16.99 13.88 4.60
N GLN A 100 -16.40 14.72 3.74
CA GLN A 100 -16.89 16.05 3.38
C GLN A 100 -17.04 16.99 4.61
N ASP A 101 -16.24 16.76 5.66
CA ASP A 101 -16.32 17.52 6.90
C ASP A 101 -15.73 18.94 6.75
N ALA A 102 -16.59 19.94 6.78
CA ALA A 102 -16.21 21.35 6.64
C ALA A 102 -15.41 21.88 7.85
N ARG A 103 -15.60 21.32 9.06
CA ARG A 103 -14.86 21.73 10.27
C ARG A 103 -13.43 21.26 10.19
N LEU A 104 -13.21 20.00 9.77
CA LEU A 104 -11.87 19.46 9.53
C LEU A 104 -11.17 20.27 8.42
N ALA A 105 -11.85 20.59 7.33
CA ALA A 105 -11.29 21.43 6.27
C ALA A 105 -10.87 22.82 6.76
N ALA A 106 -11.67 23.45 7.62
CA ALA A 106 -11.33 24.73 8.23
C ALA A 106 -10.14 24.63 9.18
N TRP A 107 -10.09 23.56 10.01
CA TRP A 107 -8.99 23.28 10.92
C TRP A 107 -7.68 23.07 10.16
N CYS A 108 -7.69 22.25 9.10
CA CYS A 108 -6.51 22.01 8.27
C CYS A 108 -5.99 23.29 7.60
N ARG A 109 -6.88 24.15 7.09
CA ARG A 109 -6.48 25.45 6.54
C ARG A 109 -5.80 26.35 7.56
N ASP A 110 -6.38 26.47 8.76
CA ASP A 110 -5.79 27.28 9.84
C ASP A 110 -4.40 26.75 10.23
N LYS A 111 -4.29 25.44 10.48
CA LYS A 111 -3.02 24.80 10.86
C LYS A 111 -1.98 24.92 9.76
N ALA A 112 -2.31 24.68 8.50
CA ALA A 112 -1.37 24.82 7.39
C ALA A 112 -0.89 26.26 7.21
N ARG A 113 -1.74 27.26 7.33
CA ARG A 113 -1.36 28.68 7.25
C ARG A 113 -0.40 29.07 8.37
N ARG A 114 -0.68 28.66 9.62
CA ARG A 114 0.22 28.90 10.76
C ARG A 114 1.55 28.21 10.56
N PHE A 115 1.56 26.97 10.12
CA PHE A 115 2.75 26.20 9.82
C PHE A 115 3.62 26.88 8.74
N ILE A 116 3.03 27.35 7.64
CA ILE A 116 3.74 28.06 6.58
C ILE A 116 4.37 29.34 7.15
N VAL A 117 3.63 30.14 7.91
CA VAL A 117 4.13 31.39 8.50
C VAL A 117 5.25 31.14 9.49
N ALA A 118 5.17 30.07 10.29
CA ALA A 118 6.15 29.76 11.31
C ALA A 118 7.47 29.20 10.75
N TYR A 119 7.41 28.37 9.70
CA TYR A 119 8.54 27.54 9.32
C TYR A 119 9.06 27.75 7.90
N GLN A 120 8.26 28.28 6.95
CA GLN A 120 8.77 28.54 5.61
C GLN A 120 9.65 29.79 5.60
N LYS A 121 10.91 29.64 5.20
CA LYS A 121 11.84 30.77 5.05
C LYS A 121 11.46 31.67 3.86
N PRO A 122 11.94 32.93 3.85
CA PRO A 122 11.61 33.87 2.75
C PRO A 122 12.02 33.35 1.35
N ASP A 123 13.09 32.58 1.26
CA ASP A 123 13.60 31.94 0.05
C ASP A 123 12.81 30.68 -0.38
N GLY A 124 11.82 30.27 0.42
CA GLY A 124 10.97 29.13 0.13
C GLY A 124 11.37 27.83 0.85
N TYR A 125 12.54 27.74 1.45
CA TYR A 125 12.98 26.56 2.19
C TYR A 125 12.00 26.20 3.31
N LEU A 126 11.63 24.93 3.37
CA LEU A 126 10.73 24.39 4.39
C LEU A 126 11.10 22.92 4.65
N SER A 127 11.79 22.68 5.75
CA SER A 127 12.28 21.35 6.13
C SER A 127 12.59 21.30 7.62
N THR A 128 12.70 20.09 8.17
CA THR A 128 13.16 19.82 9.52
C THR A 128 14.69 19.95 9.68
N TYR A 129 15.44 20.15 8.60
CA TYR A 129 16.89 20.30 8.64
C TYR A 129 17.26 21.78 8.79
N ARG A 130 18.12 22.09 9.79
CA ARG A 130 18.62 23.45 10.02
C ARG A 130 19.56 23.89 8.91
N LYS A 131 20.48 22.99 8.53
CA LYS A 131 21.44 23.21 7.45
C LYS A 131 20.77 22.89 6.12
N GLN A 132 20.19 23.91 5.48
CA GLN A 132 19.49 23.72 4.21
C GLN A 132 20.39 23.09 3.13
N ASP A 133 21.68 23.39 3.10
CA ASP A 133 22.62 22.85 2.11
C ASP A 133 23.11 21.42 2.43
N PHE A 134 22.67 20.85 3.55
CA PHE A 134 22.91 19.45 3.84
C PHE A 134 21.91 18.59 3.05
N LEU A 135 22.33 18.20 1.83
CA LEU A 135 21.54 17.40 0.91
C LEU A 135 22.15 16.03 0.65
N ARG A 136 23.42 15.84 0.96
CA ARG A 136 24.16 14.61 0.66
C ARG A 136 24.42 13.79 1.90
N GLN A 137 24.35 12.49 1.72
CA GLN A 137 25.02 11.54 2.59
C GLN A 137 26.54 11.69 2.37
N ASN A 138 27.36 11.67 3.43
CA ASN A 138 28.80 11.74 3.27
C ASN A 138 29.39 10.34 3.00
N PRO A 139 29.69 9.96 1.74
CA PRO A 139 30.16 8.61 1.41
C PRO A 139 31.58 8.32 1.90
N THR A 140 32.34 9.35 2.31
CA THR A 140 33.72 9.19 2.80
C THR A 140 33.81 9.05 4.31
N SER A 141 32.70 9.21 5.04
CA SER A 141 32.68 9.00 6.49
C SER A 141 32.84 7.53 6.82
N PRO A 142 33.75 7.14 7.76
CA PRO A 142 33.81 5.77 8.27
C PRO A 142 32.46 5.35 8.92
N ASP A 143 31.64 6.30 9.32
CA ASP A 143 30.30 6.13 9.86
C ASP A 143 29.23 6.42 8.80
N TYR A 144 29.48 6.11 7.52
CA TYR A 144 28.59 6.34 6.39
C TYR A 144 27.12 5.94 6.69
N GLU A 145 26.90 4.87 7.44
CA GLU A 145 25.58 4.38 7.83
C GLU A 145 24.91 5.24 8.93
N LYS A 146 25.66 6.12 9.60
CA LYS A 146 25.13 7.00 10.66
C LYS A 146 24.76 8.40 10.15
N HIS A 147 25.16 8.76 8.94
CA HIS A 147 24.94 10.10 8.38
C HIS A 147 23.91 10.08 7.25
N TRP A 148 22.75 9.55 7.53
CA TRP A 148 21.65 9.56 6.59
C TRP A 148 21.10 10.95 6.38
N CYS A 149 20.85 11.33 5.13
CA CYS A 149 20.19 12.58 4.79
C CYS A 149 18.79 12.33 4.26
N HIS A 150 17.80 12.80 4.98
CA HIS A 150 16.39 12.73 4.60
C HIS A 150 15.78 14.12 4.33
N ASN A 151 16.62 15.13 4.07
CA ASN A 151 16.17 16.51 3.90
C ASN A 151 15.13 16.62 2.76
N ILE A 152 15.47 16.14 1.55
CA ILE A 152 14.53 16.16 0.40
C ILE A 152 13.36 15.17 0.62
N TRP A 153 13.60 14.05 1.31
CA TRP A 153 12.54 13.13 1.71
C TRP A 153 11.46 13.79 2.58
N GLY A 154 11.85 14.55 3.58
CA GLY A 154 10.91 15.35 4.38
C GLY A 154 10.20 16.42 3.54
N GLN A 155 10.94 17.13 2.69
CA GLN A 155 10.38 18.11 1.77
C GLN A 155 9.36 17.50 0.79
N LYS A 156 9.59 16.29 0.29
CA LYS A 156 8.65 15.55 -0.56
C LYS A 156 7.25 15.46 0.04
N TYR A 157 7.18 15.03 1.32
CA TYR A 157 5.88 14.87 1.99
C TYR A 157 5.23 16.19 2.32
N THR A 158 6.02 17.19 2.73
CA THR A 158 5.51 18.54 2.97
C THR A 158 4.97 19.17 1.70
N LEU A 159 5.71 19.08 0.59
CA LEU A 159 5.28 19.54 -0.73
C LEU A 159 3.97 18.87 -1.16
N TRP A 160 3.91 17.54 -1.03
CA TRP A 160 2.71 16.78 -1.40
C TRP A 160 1.50 17.18 -0.57
N ALA A 161 1.67 17.30 0.75
CA ALA A 161 0.61 17.73 1.65
C ALA A 161 0.07 19.13 1.30
N LEU A 162 0.96 20.08 1.00
CA LEU A 162 0.55 21.43 0.60
C LEU A 162 -0.25 21.43 -0.70
N VAL A 163 0.16 20.63 -1.69
CA VAL A 163 -0.58 20.46 -2.96
C VAL A 163 -1.97 19.84 -2.71
N GLU A 164 -2.05 18.76 -1.91
CA GLU A 164 -3.33 18.11 -1.60
C GLU A 164 -4.24 18.96 -0.74
N LEU A 165 -3.72 19.73 0.20
CA LEU A 165 -4.50 20.69 0.99
C LEU A 165 -5.09 21.79 0.09
N HIS A 166 -4.31 22.30 -0.88
CA HIS A 166 -4.85 23.23 -1.85
C HIS A 166 -6.01 22.60 -2.64
N ARG A 167 -5.84 21.40 -3.18
CA ARG A 167 -6.88 20.70 -3.94
C ARG A 167 -8.14 20.46 -3.13
N THR A 168 -7.96 20.09 -1.86
CA THR A 168 -9.06 19.68 -1.00
C THR A 168 -9.80 20.87 -0.38
N THR A 169 -9.08 21.93 -0.03
CA THR A 169 -9.63 23.08 0.71
C THR A 169 -9.76 24.37 -0.11
N GLY A 170 -9.17 24.40 -1.32
CA GLY A 170 -9.09 25.60 -2.15
C GLY A 170 -8.12 26.67 -1.63
N ASP A 171 -7.28 26.36 -0.62
CA ASP A 171 -6.39 27.36 -0.01
C ASP A 171 -5.20 27.71 -0.91
N ALA A 172 -5.20 28.92 -1.46
CA ALA A 172 -4.12 29.42 -2.30
C ALA A 172 -2.80 29.61 -1.56
N ALA A 173 -2.80 29.77 -0.23
CA ALA A 173 -1.58 29.90 0.56
C ALA A 173 -0.76 28.58 0.51
N CYS A 174 -1.44 27.42 0.57
CA CYS A 174 -0.80 26.12 0.42
C CYS A 174 -0.13 25.96 -0.94
N LEU A 175 -0.83 26.30 -2.04
CA LEU A 175 -0.26 26.23 -3.38
C LEU A 175 0.96 27.15 -3.55
N LYS A 176 0.87 28.37 -3.06
CA LYS A 176 1.97 29.34 -3.11
C LYS A 176 3.17 28.88 -2.28
N ALA A 177 2.95 28.25 -1.13
CA ALA A 177 4.01 27.68 -0.32
C ALA A 177 4.68 26.48 -1.01
N ALA A 178 3.90 25.60 -1.62
CA ALA A 178 4.39 24.48 -2.43
C ALA A 178 5.24 24.95 -3.61
N GLU A 179 4.78 25.98 -4.32
CA GLU A 179 5.50 26.61 -5.43
C GLU A 179 6.86 27.15 -4.99
N LYS A 180 6.89 27.95 -3.90
CA LYS A 180 8.15 28.49 -3.34
C LYS A 180 9.11 27.39 -2.92
N MET A 181 8.60 26.31 -2.32
CA MET A 181 9.40 25.16 -1.91
C MET A 181 10.08 24.48 -3.09
N ALA A 182 9.35 24.22 -4.16
CA ALA A 182 9.87 23.58 -5.37
C ALA A 182 10.86 24.53 -6.11
N ASP A 183 10.56 25.83 -6.19
CA ASP A 183 11.47 26.83 -6.76
C ASP A 183 12.80 26.87 -5.96
N HIS A 184 12.72 26.84 -4.62
CA HIS A 184 13.90 26.80 -3.77
C HIS A 184 14.75 25.55 -4.04
N LEU A 185 14.11 24.36 -4.06
CA LEU A 185 14.82 23.09 -4.31
C LEU A 185 15.58 23.11 -5.64
N VAL A 186 14.93 23.54 -6.74
CA VAL A 186 15.58 23.64 -8.05
C VAL A 186 16.75 24.63 -8.02
N ALA A 187 16.56 25.81 -7.42
CA ALA A 187 17.60 26.82 -7.29
C ALA A 187 18.77 26.34 -6.43
N GLN A 188 18.48 25.60 -5.35
CA GLN A 188 19.47 25.04 -4.43
C GLN A 188 20.34 23.98 -5.10
N LEU A 189 19.74 23.01 -5.82
CA LEU A 189 20.48 21.99 -6.57
C LEU A 189 21.46 22.66 -7.55
N LYS A 190 20.97 23.66 -8.28
CA LYS A 190 21.80 24.41 -9.26
C LYS A 190 22.92 25.20 -8.56
N ARG A 191 22.62 25.89 -7.45
CA ARG A 191 23.61 26.67 -6.69
C ARG A 191 24.72 25.82 -6.10
N LEU A 192 24.37 24.61 -5.63
CA LEU A 192 25.31 23.67 -5.05
C LEU A 192 26.06 22.82 -6.08
N ASP A 193 25.73 22.99 -7.36
CA ASP A 193 26.26 22.16 -8.45
C ASP A 193 26.13 20.65 -8.15
N VAL A 194 24.93 20.25 -7.74
CA VAL A 194 24.60 18.86 -7.44
C VAL A 194 23.34 18.46 -8.17
N THR A 195 23.28 17.20 -8.58
CA THR A 195 22.07 16.59 -9.14
C THR A 195 21.30 15.82 -8.06
N ILE A 196 19.99 15.66 -8.24
CA ILE A 196 19.12 15.10 -7.20
C ILE A 196 19.45 13.64 -6.86
N ASP A 197 19.95 12.86 -7.81
CA ASP A 197 20.42 11.48 -7.63
C ASP A 197 21.68 11.40 -6.74
N GLN A 198 22.42 12.50 -6.62
CA GLN A 198 23.59 12.62 -5.74
C GLN A 198 23.20 13.04 -4.32
N THR A 199 21.91 13.18 -4.03
CA THR A 199 21.41 13.67 -2.72
C THR A 199 20.63 12.57 -1.98
N GLY A 200 20.39 12.78 -0.69
CA GLY A 200 19.57 11.91 0.12
C GLY A 200 20.21 10.55 0.43
N SER A 201 19.43 9.70 1.07
CA SER A 201 19.82 8.35 1.45
C SER A 201 19.60 7.36 0.29
N TRP A 202 20.20 6.18 0.42
CA TRP A 202 20.06 5.05 -0.54
C TRP A 202 20.41 5.44 -1.98
N ALA A 203 21.58 6.07 -2.12
CA ALA A 203 22.10 6.53 -3.42
C ALA A 203 21.06 7.33 -4.23
N GLY A 204 20.40 8.28 -3.58
CA GLY A 204 19.47 9.20 -4.22
C GLY A 204 18.02 8.73 -4.34
N ILE A 205 17.71 7.46 -4.09
CA ILE A 205 16.33 6.92 -4.28
C ILE A 205 15.32 7.69 -3.44
N SER A 206 15.65 8.00 -2.17
CA SER A 206 14.77 8.78 -1.29
C SER A 206 14.45 10.17 -1.86
N SER A 207 15.44 10.87 -2.39
CA SER A 207 15.27 12.21 -2.97
C SER A 207 14.53 12.17 -4.32
N MET A 208 14.89 11.23 -5.20
CA MET A 208 14.25 11.09 -6.51
C MET A 208 12.76 10.72 -6.41
N SER A 209 12.32 10.14 -5.30
CA SER A 209 10.91 9.83 -5.06
C SER A 209 10.01 11.08 -4.90
N ILE A 210 10.58 12.30 -4.91
CA ILE A 210 9.84 13.58 -5.00
C ILE A 210 9.15 13.74 -6.37
N LEU A 211 9.45 12.90 -7.34
CA LEU A 211 8.95 12.97 -8.71
C LEU A 211 7.42 13.14 -8.77
N ARG A 212 6.67 12.34 -7.99
CA ARG A 212 5.19 12.40 -7.95
C ARG A 212 4.67 13.77 -7.50
N PRO A 213 4.96 14.28 -6.28
CA PRO A 213 4.45 15.59 -5.87
C PRO A 213 4.95 16.75 -6.71
N LEU A 214 6.15 16.63 -7.32
CA LEU A 214 6.65 17.63 -8.25
C LEU A 214 5.79 17.70 -9.52
N LEU A 215 5.42 16.56 -10.10
CA LEU A 215 4.53 16.49 -11.27
C LEU A 215 3.11 16.97 -10.94
N GLU A 216 2.61 16.63 -9.74
CA GLU A 216 1.31 17.10 -9.28
C GLU A 216 1.28 18.63 -9.10
N LEU A 217 2.35 19.21 -8.55
CA LEU A 217 2.51 20.67 -8.51
C LEU A 217 2.60 21.26 -9.91
N ASN A 218 3.41 20.66 -10.81
CA ASN A 218 3.58 21.16 -12.17
C ASN A 218 2.28 21.18 -12.97
N ARG A 219 1.32 20.32 -12.65
CA ARG A 219 -0.02 20.34 -13.26
C ARG A 219 -0.82 21.58 -12.86
N LEU A 220 -0.67 22.04 -11.61
CA LEU A 220 -1.36 23.21 -11.08
C LEU A 220 -0.66 24.52 -11.42
N VAL A 221 0.67 24.50 -11.39
CA VAL A 221 1.56 25.64 -11.66
C VAL A 221 2.63 25.19 -12.65
N PRO A 222 2.33 25.19 -13.96
CA PRO A 222 3.27 24.73 -14.98
C PRO A 222 4.53 25.61 -15.05
N LYS A 223 5.70 24.99 -14.82
CA LYS A 223 7.01 25.64 -14.95
C LYS A 223 8.00 24.71 -15.67
N ALA A 224 8.74 25.26 -16.62
CA ALA A 224 9.75 24.50 -17.38
C ALA A 224 10.75 23.81 -16.44
N GLN A 225 11.22 24.48 -15.40
CA GLN A 225 12.18 23.96 -14.44
C GLN A 225 11.67 22.73 -13.65
N TYR A 226 10.37 22.63 -13.37
CA TYR A 226 9.80 21.44 -12.72
C TYR A 226 9.77 20.26 -13.67
N ARG A 227 9.44 20.53 -14.92
CA ARG A 227 9.46 19.52 -15.96
C ARG A 227 10.88 19.04 -16.25
N GLU A 228 11.84 19.94 -16.36
CA GLU A 228 13.27 19.62 -16.56
C GLU A 228 13.82 18.75 -15.44
N LEU A 229 13.47 19.04 -14.17
CA LEU A 229 13.85 18.20 -13.03
C LEU A 229 13.19 16.82 -13.10
N ALA A 230 11.92 16.74 -13.44
CA ALA A 230 11.22 15.45 -13.62
C ALA A 230 11.83 14.62 -14.77
N ASP A 231 12.11 15.25 -15.91
CA ASP A 231 12.80 14.62 -17.04
C ASP A 231 14.20 14.13 -16.67
N PHE A 232 14.92 14.90 -15.86
CA PHE A 232 16.24 14.50 -15.34
C PHE A 232 16.14 13.28 -14.44
N ILE A 233 15.21 13.25 -13.46
CA ILE A 233 15.03 12.13 -12.52
C ILE A 233 14.79 10.80 -13.26
N VAL A 234 13.97 10.82 -14.30
CA VAL A 234 13.69 9.60 -15.08
C VAL A 234 14.89 9.23 -15.94
N ARG A 235 15.55 10.21 -16.58
CA ARG A 235 16.70 9.99 -17.47
C ARG A 235 17.92 9.46 -16.73
N VAL A 236 18.24 9.97 -15.54
CA VAL A 236 19.43 9.56 -14.76
C VAL A 236 19.35 8.10 -14.29
N THR A 237 18.16 7.53 -14.24
CA THR A 237 17.93 6.12 -13.90
C THR A 237 17.63 5.23 -15.11
N ASP A 238 17.84 5.73 -16.33
CA ASP A 238 17.70 5.01 -17.61
C ASP A 238 18.98 5.06 -18.44
N VAL A 239 20.13 4.88 -17.82
CA VAL A 239 21.44 4.91 -18.47
C VAL A 239 21.75 3.54 -19.09
N ARG A 240 22.03 3.52 -20.40
CA ARG A 240 22.30 2.30 -21.16
C ARG A 240 23.79 2.02 -21.37
N GLU A 241 24.57 3.08 -21.39
CA GLU A 241 26.00 3.07 -21.69
C GLU A 241 26.82 3.07 -20.40
N GLU A 242 28.01 2.47 -20.44
CA GLU A 242 28.94 2.49 -19.32
C GLU A 242 29.67 3.85 -19.23
N PRO A 243 29.99 4.35 -18.02
CA PRO A 243 29.71 3.75 -16.72
C PRO A 243 28.24 3.93 -16.29
N LYS A 244 27.63 2.83 -15.82
CA LYS A 244 26.27 2.90 -15.25
C LYS A 244 26.28 3.40 -13.82
N PRO A 245 25.26 4.15 -13.38
CA PRO A 245 25.12 4.56 -11.99
C PRO A 245 24.80 3.34 -11.09
N ASP A 246 25.11 3.47 -9.80
CA ASP A 246 24.77 2.42 -8.81
C ASP A 246 23.24 2.21 -8.67
N VAL A 247 22.46 3.22 -9.02
CA VAL A 247 20.98 3.20 -9.06
C VAL A 247 20.51 3.53 -10.47
N ASN A 248 20.01 2.53 -11.18
CA ASN A 248 19.60 2.63 -12.58
C ASN A 248 18.20 2.05 -12.80
N LEU A 249 17.23 2.50 -11.99
CA LEU A 249 15.95 1.84 -11.75
C LEU A 249 15.12 1.60 -13.01
N VAL A 250 14.97 2.59 -13.89
CA VAL A 250 14.19 2.45 -15.13
C VAL A 250 14.86 1.48 -16.10
N HIS A 251 16.19 1.53 -16.22
CA HIS A 251 16.95 0.60 -17.05
C HIS A 251 16.86 -0.83 -16.51
N ASP A 252 17.11 -1.01 -15.21
CA ASP A 252 17.16 -2.32 -14.57
C ASP A 252 15.78 -2.98 -14.52
N ALA A 253 14.70 -2.22 -14.34
CA ALA A 253 13.34 -2.73 -14.42
C ALA A 253 13.04 -3.40 -15.77
N LEU A 254 13.61 -2.90 -16.86
CA LEU A 254 13.43 -3.46 -18.20
C LEU A 254 14.38 -4.62 -18.53
N SER A 255 15.19 -5.05 -17.56
CA SER A 255 16.03 -6.26 -17.66
C SER A 255 15.29 -7.47 -17.11
N ASP A 256 15.80 -8.68 -17.41
CA ASP A 256 15.26 -9.94 -16.84
C ASP A 256 15.84 -10.28 -15.46
N ARG A 257 16.68 -9.38 -14.90
CA ARG A 257 17.35 -9.62 -13.63
C ARG A 257 16.39 -9.37 -12.45
N PRO A 258 16.40 -10.23 -11.41
CA PRO A 258 15.62 -9.99 -10.20
C PRO A 258 16.08 -8.72 -9.47
N VAL A 259 15.16 -8.04 -8.77
CA VAL A 259 15.41 -6.74 -8.13
C VAL A 259 16.63 -6.75 -7.20
N VAL A 260 16.80 -7.82 -6.43
CA VAL A 260 17.94 -7.96 -5.52
C VAL A 260 19.29 -7.85 -6.24
N SER A 261 19.38 -8.26 -7.50
CA SER A 261 20.61 -8.23 -8.30
C SER A 261 20.88 -6.87 -8.98
N TRP A 262 19.98 -5.89 -8.87
CA TRP A 262 20.20 -4.55 -9.43
C TRP A 262 21.28 -3.78 -8.69
N PHE A 263 21.51 -4.12 -7.43
CA PHE A 263 22.39 -3.40 -6.52
C PHE A 263 23.58 -4.26 -6.07
N ARG A 264 24.74 -3.62 -5.92
CA ARG A 264 25.90 -4.28 -5.32
C ARG A 264 25.72 -4.57 -3.83
N LYS A 265 24.84 -3.80 -3.15
CA LYS A 265 24.52 -3.93 -1.72
C LYS A 265 23.01 -3.86 -1.54
N PRO A 266 22.25 -4.93 -1.87
CA PRO A 266 20.79 -4.91 -1.85
C PRO A 266 20.22 -4.59 -0.46
N MET A 267 20.85 -5.05 0.63
CA MET A 267 20.43 -4.72 2.00
C MET A 267 20.48 -3.22 2.33
N HIS A 268 21.19 -2.42 1.54
CA HIS A 268 21.24 -0.98 1.71
C HIS A 268 20.42 -0.22 0.68
N LEU A 269 20.31 -0.76 -0.53
CA LEU A 269 19.81 0.02 -1.67
C LEU A 269 18.47 -0.49 -2.21
N ALA A 270 18.13 -1.77 -2.01
CA ALA A 270 16.86 -2.32 -2.49
C ALA A 270 15.68 -1.97 -1.57
N LYS A 271 15.54 -0.69 -1.22
CA LYS A 271 14.52 -0.16 -0.31
C LYS A 271 13.13 -0.23 -0.94
N ALA A 272 12.27 -1.08 -0.39
CA ALA A 272 10.99 -1.41 -0.99
C ALA A 272 10.06 -0.18 -1.06
N TYR A 273 9.92 0.53 0.04
CA TYR A 273 9.07 1.71 0.12
C TYR A 273 9.48 2.80 -0.87
N GLU A 274 10.75 3.18 -0.84
CA GLU A 274 11.28 4.28 -1.65
C GLU A 274 11.24 3.94 -3.14
N MET A 275 11.57 2.70 -3.52
CA MET A 275 11.53 2.25 -4.90
C MET A 275 10.10 2.23 -5.44
N MET A 276 9.12 1.68 -4.69
CA MET A 276 7.72 1.72 -5.12
C MET A 276 7.22 3.15 -5.25
N SER A 277 7.55 4.02 -4.28
CA SER A 277 7.21 5.45 -4.35
C SER A 277 7.84 6.17 -5.55
N TYR A 278 9.07 5.79 -5.92
CA TYR A 278 9.73 6.29 -7.13
C TYR A 278 8.95 5.84 -8.39
N PHE A 279 8.61 4.55 -8.51
CA PHE A 279 7.88 4.04 -9.67
C PHE A 279 6.43 4.54 -9.76
N GLU A 280 5.78 4.89 -8.66
CA GLU A 280 4.53 5.66 -8.68
C GLU A 280 4.73 7.03 -9.37
N GLY A 281 5.84 7.69 -9.09
CA GLY A 281 6.24 8.93 -9.79
C GLY A 281 6.54 8.71 -11.28
N VAL A 282 7.14 7.58 -11.66
CA VAL A 282 7.38 7.21 -13.07
C VAL A 282 6.06 6.94 -13.81
N ALA A 283 5.05 6.37 -13.12
CA ALA A 283 3.70 6.22 -13.65
C ALA A 283 3.05 7.60 -13.93
N ASP A 284 3.19 8.53 -12.99
CA ASP A 284 2.71 9.92 -13.17
C ASP A 284 3.51 10.66 -14.25
N TYR A 285 4.79 10.37 -14.40
CA TYR A 285 5.60 10.90 -15.51
C TYR A 285 5.09 10.40 -16.87
N HIS A 286 4.72 9.11 -16.97
CA HIS A 286 4.05 8.62 -18.18
C HIS A 286 2.75 9.40 -18.46
N ARG A 287 1.90 9.60 -17.46
CA ARG A 287 0.66 10.40 -17.61
C ARG A 287 0.95 11.80 -18.13
N ALA A 288 1.96 12.47 -17.57
CA ALA A 288 2.31 13.84 -17.91
C ALA A 288 2.96 14.00 -19.29
N THR A 289 3.55 12.92 -19.84
CA THR A 289 4.45 13.01 -21.01
C THR A 289 4.06 12.12 -22.18
N GLY A 290 3.26 11.09 -21.94
CA GLY A 290 3.02 10.01 -22.90
C GLY A 290 4.24 9.09 -23.11
N ASN A 291 5.27 9.15 -22.25
CA ASN A 291 6.48 8.34 -22.41
C ASN A 291 6.18 6.85 -22.21
N ALA A 292 6.04 6.11 -23.30
CA ALA A 292 5.70 4.69 -23.28
C ALA A 292 6.79 3.81 -22.63
N ARG A 293 8.07 4.25 -22.65
CA ARG A 293 9.15 3.50 -22.00
C ARG A 293 9.03 3.58 -20.48
N ALA A 294 8.60 4.73 -19.94
CA ALA A 294 8.31 4.88 -18.52
C ALA A 294 7.20 3.92 -18.07
N LEU A 295 6.09 3.82 -18.81
CA LEU A 295 5.03 2.87 -18.49
C LEU A 295 5.54 1.43 -18.50
N ARG A 296 6.25 1.03 -19.57
CA ARG A 296 6.84 -0.33 -19.64
C ARG A 296 7.78 -0.63 -18.47
N ALA A 297 8.55 0.36 -17.98
CA ALA A 297 9.41 0.17 -16.82
C ALA A 297 8.61 -0.05 -15.54
N VAL A 298 7.49 0.67 -15.33
CA VAL A 298 6.60 0.44 -14.18
C VAL A 298 5.94 -0.94 -14.23
N GLU A 299 5.45 -1.35 -15.41
CA GLU A 299 4.86 -2.69 -15.62
C GLU A 299 5.89 -3.81 -15.41
N ALA A 300 7.11 -3.63 -15.91
CA ALA A 300 8.19 -4.59 -15.73
C ALA A 300 8.64 -4.68 -14.26
N PHE A 301 8.81 -3.55 -13.59
CA PHE A 301 9.09 -3.51 -12.15
C PHE A 301 8.01 -4.27 -11.35
N TRP A 302 6.74 -3.98 -11.61
CA TRP A 302 5.64 -4.73 -11.01
C TRP A 302 5.76 -6.24 -11.28
N GLY A 303 6.11 -6.63 -12.51
CA GLY A 303 6.31 -8.03 -12.90
C GLY A 303 7.42 -8.71 -12.10
N HIS A 304 8.52 -8.02 -11.82
CA HIS A 304 9.57 -8.52 -10.93
C HIS A 304 9.05 -8.72 -9.50
N LEU A 305 8.33 -7.73 -8.96
CA LEU A 305 7.78 -7.84 -7.60
C LEU A 305 6.77 -8.99 -7.47
N ASP A 306 5.88 -9.13 -8.44
CA ASP A 306 4.87 -10.20 -8.44
C ASP A 306 5.51 -11.59 -8.50
N ARG A 307 6.60 -11.73 -9.24
CA ARG A 307 7.31 -12.99 -9.44
C ARG A 307 8.20 -13.37 -8.26
N GLU A 308 8.96 -12.40 -7.68
CA GLU A 308 10.05 -12.68 -6.75
C GLU A 308 9.82 -12.14 -5.32
N GLU A 309 9.03 -11.07 -5.18
CA GLU A 309 8.93 -10.32 -3.92
C GLU A 309 7.55 -10.43 -3.24
N LEU A 310 6.63 -11.22 -3.81
CA LEU A 310 5.31 -11.42 -3.21
C LEU A 310 5.43 -12.34 -1.99
N ASN A 311 5.41 -11.75 -0.81
CA ASN A 311 5.59 -12.45 0.47
C ASN A 311 4.37 -13.32 0.88
N PRO A 312 4.48 -14.15 1.93
CA PRO A 312 3.39 -15.01 2.38
C PRO A 312 2.09 -14.29 2.74
N MET A 313 2.14 -13.01 3.07
CA MET A 313 0.97 -12.20 3.42
C MET A 313 0.39 -11.46 2.20
N ARG A 314 0.87 -11.80 1.00
CA ARG A 314 0.39 -11.30 -0.31
C ARG A 314 0.70 -9.82 -0.58
N ALA A 315 1.73 -9.29 0.06
CA ALA A 315 2.32 -7.98 -0.24
C ALA A 315 3.73 -8.15 -0.78
N ALA A 316 4.29 -7.11 -1.39
CA ALA A 316 5.66 -7.14 -1.90
C ALA A 316 6.66 -6.67 -0.83
N GLY A 317 7.82 -7.30 -0.81
CA GLY A 317 8.94 -6.92 0.05
C GLY A 317 9.10 -7.79 1.30
N TYR A 318 10.33 -7.78 1.81
CA TYR A 318 10.72 -8.41 3.05
C TYR A 318 11.28 -7.37 4.00
N PHE A 319 10.66 -7.22 5.17
CA PHE A 319 10.92 -6.15 6.11
C PHE A 319 10.67 -4.79 5.46
N ASP A 320 11.64 -4.13 4.87
CA ASP A 320 11.58 -2.86 4.18
C ASP A 320 12.49 -2.88 2.92
N HIS A 321 12.70 -4.09 2.38
CA HIS A 321 13.62 -4.32 1.26
C HIS A 321 13.08 -5.36 0.29
N PHE A 322 13.59 -5.36 -0.94
CA PHE A 322 13.38 -6.42 -1.92
C PHE A 322 14.54 -7.42 -1.84
N LEU A 323 14.28 -8.54 -1.18
CA LEU A 323 15.28 -9.59 -0.85
C LEU A 323 14.72 -10.98 -1.11
N TYR A 324 14.07 -11.21 -2.24
CA TYR A 324 13.38 -12.46 -2.54
C TYR A 324 12.30 -12.83 -1.51
N ALA A 325 11.43 -11.87 -1.18
CA ALA A 325 10.42 -12.04 -0.12
C ALA A 325 9.52 -13.27 -0.30
N LYS A 326 9.29 -13.70 -1.53
CA LYS A 326 8.51 -14.89 -1.88
C LYS A 326 9.09 -16.17 -1.26
N HIS A 327 10.40 -16.24 -1.11
CA HIS A 327 11.11 -17.43 -0.65
C HIS A 327 11.30 -17.48 0.87
N HIS A 328 10.89 -16.45 1.60
CA HIS A 328 11.03 -16.39 3.04
C HIS A 328 9.82 -16.99 3.76
N VAL A 329 9.98 -18.14 4.41
CA VAL A 329 8.95 -18.74 5.27
C VAL A 329 8.62 -17.82 6.44
N ASN A 330 9.61 -17.14 7.01
CA ASN A 330 9.39 -16.08 8.00
C ASN A 330 9.04 -14.77 7.30
N GLY A 331 7.89 -14.71 6.68
CA GLY A 331 7.40 -13.49 6.04
C GLY A 331 7.27 -12.36 7.04
N MET A 332 7.93 -11.24 6.74
CA MET A 332 7.83 -9.97 7.45
C MET A 332 7.76 -8.85 6.42
N THR A 333 6.91 -7.85 6.63
CA THR A 333 6.83 -6.70 5.74
C THR A 333 6.46 -5.45 6.51
N GLU A 334 7.03 -4.31 6.15
CA GLU A 334 6.61 -3.04 6.70
C GLU A 334 5.23 -2.65 6.16
N LEU A 335 4.38 -2.08 7.02
CA LEU A 335 3.04 -1.65 6.58
C LEU A 335 3.10 -0.55 5.51
N CYS A 336 4.16 0.25 5.48
CA CYS A 336 4.39 1.22 4.41
C CYS A 336 4.61 0.53 3.06
N ASP A 337 5.35 -0.59 3.01
CA ASP A 337 5.54 -1.39 1.80
C ASP A 337 4.22 -1.94 1.29
N VAL A 338 3.39 -2.47 2.20
CA VAL A 338 2.05 -2.96 1.87
C VAL A 338 1.20 -1.86 1.24
N THR A 339 1.25 -0.65 1.81
CA THR A 339 0.51 0.51 1.29
C THR A 339 0.98 0.90 -0.11
N HIS A 340 2.29 0.97 -0.33
CA HIS A 340 2.85 1.33 -1.63
C HIS A 340 2.67 0.22 -2.67
N TRP A 341 2.66 -1.05 -2.26
CA TRP A 341 2.28 -2.15 -3.15
C TRP A 341 0.83 -2.01 -3.63
N ILE A 342 -0.11 -1.75 -2.73
CA ILE A 342 -1.52 -1.50 -3.08
C ILE A 342 -1.63 -0.29 -4.02
N ARG A 343 -0.92 0.80 -3.73
CA ARG A 343 -0.94 2.03 -4.53
C ARG A 343 -0.32 1.85 -5.91
N LEU A 344 0.82 1.16 -6.03
CA LEU A 344 1.44 0.85 -7.32
C LEU A 344 0.50 0.03 -8.21
N ASN A 345 -0.16 -0.99 -7.65
CA ASN A 345 -1.19 -1.75 -8.37
C ASN A 345 -2.35 -0.87 -8.81
N ARG A 346 -2.82 0.04 -7.93
CA ARG A 346 -3.90 0.99 -8.27
C ARG A 346 -3.50 1.94 -9.41
N GLU A 347 -2.27 2.45 -9.40
CA GLU A 347 -1.78 3.31 -10.48
C GLU A 347 -1.70 2.57 -11.82
N LEU A 348 -1.21 1.33 -11.82
CA LEU A 348 -1.19 0.49 -13.02
C LEU A 348 -2.59 0.11 -13.50
N TRP A 349 -3.49 -0.24 -12.59
CA TRP A 349 -4.88 -0.50 -12.94
C TRP A 349 -5.54 0.73 -13.59
N ARG A 350 -5.35 1.93 -13.04
CA ARG A 350 -5.89 3.17 -13.63
C ARG A 350 -5.36 3.43 -15.04
N LEU A 351 -4.07 3.19 -15.25
CA LEU A 351 -3.42 3.41 -16.55
C LEU A 351 -3.84 2.38 -17.61
N THR A 352 -4.00 1.12 -17.22
CA THR A 352 -4.15 0.00 -18.18
C THR A 352 -5.54 -0.61 -18.21
N GLY A 353 -6.29 -0.54 -17.11
CA GLY A 353 -7.58 -1.24 -16.94
C GLY A 353 -7.45 -2.75 -16.67
N GLU A 354 -6.23 -3.29 -16.56
CA GLU A 354 -6.00 -4.72 -16.40
C GLU A 354 -6.38 -5.22 -14.99
N THR A 355 -7.24 -6.22 -14.92
CA THR A 355 -7.80 -6.73 -13.64
C THR A 355 -6.80 -7.46 -12.76
N LYS A 356 -5.66 -7.90 -13.29
CA LYS A 356 -4.59 -8.53 -12.50
C LYS A 356 -4.07 -7.65 -11.36
N TYR A 357 -4.07 -6.33 -11.56
CA TYR A 357 -3.68 -5.38 -10.52
C TYR A 357 -4.71 -5.29 -9.40
N LEU A 358 -6.01 -5.37 -9.74
CA LEU A 358 -7.08 -5.43 -8.74
C LEU A 358 -6.98 -6.70 -7.88
N ASP A 359 -6.58 -7.81 -8.49
CA ASP A 359 -6.37 -9.08 -7.77
C ASP A 359 -5.31 -8.90 -6.67
N ARG A 360 -4.18 -8.24 -6.98
CA ARG A 360 -3.11 -7.98 -6.00
C ARG A 360 -3.50 -6.94 -4.96
N ILE A 361 -4.28 -5.91 -5.32
CA ILE A 361 -4.85 -4.97 -4.36
C ILE A 361 -5.66 -5.73 -3.32
N GLU A 362 -6.55 -6.60 -3.78
CA GLU A 362 -7.49 -7.31 -2.91
C GLU A 362 -6.78 -8.32 -2.01
N GLU A 363 -5.83 -9.09 -2.55
CA GLU A 363 -5.02 -10.02 -1.76
C GLU A 363 -4.19 -9.28 -0.70
N ALA A 364 -3.51 -8.18 -1.05
CA ALA A 364 -2.71 -7.42 -0.09
C ALA A 364 -3.57 -6.75 0.98
N PHE A 365 -4.72 -6.20 0.60
CA PHE A 365 -5.62 -5.50 1.51
C PHE A 365 -6.18 -6.45 2.59
N TYR A 366 -6.76 -7.58 2.19
CA TYR A 366 -7.39 -8.49 3.13
C TYR A 366 -6.41 -9.30 3.99
N ASN A 367 -5.14 -9.37 3.59
CA ASN A 367 -4.13 -10.11 4.36
C ASN A 367 -3.14 -9.16 5.03
N ALA A 368 -2.07 -8.76 4.34
CA ALA A 368 -1.00 -7.96 4.95
C ALA A 368 -1.50 -6.63 5.54
N PHE A 369 -2.38 -5.93 4.81
CA PHE A 369 -2.85 -4.62 5.26
C PHE A 369 -3.76 -4.73 6.48
N LEU A 370 -4.87 -5.48 6.41
CA LEU A 370 -5.78 -5.62 7.54
C LEU A 370 -5.09 -6.24 8.75
N ALA A 371 -4.21 -7.25 8.56
CA ALA A 371 -3.45 -7.82 9.67
C ALA A 371 -2.57 -6.79 10.40
N GLY A 372 -2.06 -5.79 9.67
CA GLY A 372 -1.32 -4.66 10.25
C GLY A 372 -2.18 -3.63 10.97
N VAL A 373 -3.51 -3.64 10.80
CA VAL A 373 -4.43 -2.71 11.47
C VAL A 373 -4.84 -3.27 12.83
N SER A 374 -4.71 -2.47 13.89
CA SER A 374 -5.16 -2.88 15.22
C SER A 374 -6.65 -3.19 15.25
N TYR A 375 -7.07 -4.00 16.21
CA TYR A 375 -8.45 -4.46 16.32
C TYR A 375 -9.48 -3.33 16.40
N ASP A 376 -9.11 -2.25 17.08
CA ASP A 376 -9.91 -1.04 17.23
C ASP A 376 -9.72 -0.04 16.06
N GLY A 377 -8.86 -0.35 15.10
CA GLY A 377 -8.55 0.52 13.98
C GLY A 377 -7.66 1.73 14.34
N ALA A 378 -7.30 1.91 15.60
CA ALA A 378 -6.64 3.13 16.07
C ALA A 378 -5.15 3.20 15.70
N TRP A 379 -4.54 2.06 15.38
CA TRP A 379 -3.10 1.98 15.15
C TRP A 379 -2.73 0.98 14.06
N GLY A 380 -1.61 1.24 13.39
CA GLY A 380 -1.00 0.34 12.40
C GLY A 380 0.32 -0.24 12.92
N ALA A 381 0.52 -1.54 12.73
CA ALA A 381 1.80 -2.18 13.03
C ALA A 381 2.92 -1.61 12.14
N HIS A 382 4.15 -1.53 12.68
CA HIS A 382 5.30 -1.25 11.84
C HIS A 382 5.61 -2.46 10.95
N ILE A 383 5.80 -3.63 11.55
CA ILE A 383 6.08 -4.87 10.82
C ILE A 383 4.96 -5.89 11.02
N VAL A 384 4.36 -6.30 9.90
CA VAL A 384 3.40 -7.41 9.82
C VAL A 384 4.17 -8.72 9.65
N ARG A 385 3.78 -9.77 10.36
CA ARG A 385 4.46 -11.09 10.35
C ARG A 385 3.52 -12.19 9.87
N SER A 386 4.06 -13.17 9.16
CA SER A 386 3.33 -14.37 8.72
C SER A 386 3.02 -15.36 9.83
N HIS A 387 3.75 -15.29 10.94
CA HIS A 387 3.56 -16.13 12.13
C HIS A 387 4.15 -15.46 13.38
N GLY A 388 3.77 -15.94 14.55
CA GLY A 388 4.27 -15.43 15.82
C GLY A 388 3.18 -15.28 16.85
N THR A 389 3.42 -14.42 17.82
CA THR A 389 2.45 -14.09 18.88
C THR A 389 1.76 -12.76 18.63
N ARG A 390 2.41 -11.84 17.93
CA ARG A 390 1.93 -10.51 17.59
C ARG A 390 2.76 -9.89 16.48
N HIS A 391 2.24 -8.83 15.86
CA HIS A 391 3.00 -7.97 14.95
C HIS A 391 3.95 -7.05 15.73
N VAL A 392 4.91 -6.43 15.03
CA VAL A 392 5.93 -5.58 15.68
C VAL A 392 5.49 -4.11 15.66
N SER A 393 5.91 -3.37 16.69
CA SER A 393 5.74 -1.92 16.80
C SER A 393 4.29 -1.43 16.92
N ALA A 394 3.42 -2.21 17.55
CA ALA A 394 2.25 -1.60 18.18
C ALA A 394 2.68 -0.75 19.39
N PRO A 395 1.97 0.33 19.74
CA PRO A 395 2.37 1.26 20.77
C PRO A 395 2.89 0.64 22.07
N PRO A 396 2.22 -0.34 22.69
CA PRO A 396 2.70 -0.95 23.92
C PRO A 396 3.98 -1.77 23.77
N GLN A 397 4.38 -2.08 22.53
CA GLN A 397 5.51 -2.97 22.25
C GLN A 397 6.84 -2.24 22.14
N THR A 398 6.83 -0.98 21.76
CA THR A 398 8.05 -0.22 21.42
C THR A 398 8.24 1.05 22.24
N GLY A 399 7.23 1.50 22.98
CA GLY A 399 7.22 2.81 23.62
C GLY A 399 7.17 4.00 22.64
N MET A 400 7.03 3.73 21.34
CA MET A 400 6.94 4.76 20.30
C MET A 400 5.48 5.20 20.15
N THR A 401 5.01 6.05 21.06
CA THR A 401 3.61 6.51 21.09
C THR A 401 3.24 7.42 19.93
N LEU A 402 4.22 8.05 19.28
CA LEU A 402 4.00 9.09 18.26
C LEU A 402 4.60 8.74 16.90
N HIS A 403 4.88 7.46 16.65
CA HIS A 403 5.34 7.01 15.35
C HIS A 403 4.21 7.13 14.29
N GLN A 404 4.38 8.05 13.32
CA GLN A 404 3.33 8.36 12.33
C GLN A 404 3.58 7.77 10.94
N CYS A 405 4.71 7.14 10.68
CA CYS A 405 5.05 6.59 9.36
C CYS A 405 3.97 5.62 8.87
N CYS A 406 3.86 4.45 9.50
CA CYS A 406 2.94 3.39 9.11
C CYS A 406 1.46 3.68 9.42
N PRO A 407 1.11 4.27 10.60
CA PRO A 407 -0.28 4.61 10.88
C PRO A 407 -0.90 5.61 9.91
N ASP A 408 -0.17 6.60 9.43
CA ASP A 408 -0.68 7.56 8.47
C ASP A 408 -0.81 6.95 7.06
N ASN A 409 0.11 6.08 6.66
CA ASN A 409 -0.04 5.31 5.43
C ASN A 409 -1.22 4.33 5.51
N MET A 410 -1.48 3.72 6.67
CA MET A 410 -2.65 2.88 6.92
C MET A 410 -3.94 3.62 6.56
N LEU A 411 -4.15 4.82 7.10
CA LEU A 411 -5.38 5.58 6.82
C LEU A 411 -5.53 5.90 5.33
N ARG A 412 -4.45 6.31 4.68
CA ARG A 412 -4.42 6.59 3.24
C ARG A 412 -4.78 5.36 2.39
N THR A 413 -4.42 4.16 2.84
CA THR A 413 -4.75 2.91 2.14
C THR A 413 -6.24 2.62 2.14
N PHE A 414 -6.97 2.96 3.21
CA PHE A 414 -8.43 2.86 3.19
C PHE A 414 -9.07 3.77 2.14
N TYR A 415 -8.51 4.97 1.93
CA TYR A 415 -9.00 5.87 0.87
C TYR A 415 -8.67 5.33 -0.52
N ASP A 416 -7.45 4.81 -0.73
CA ASP A 416 -7.06 4.15 -1.98
C ASP A 416 -7.99 2.97 -2.29
N TRP A 417 -8.37 2.19 -1.27
CA TRP A 417 -9.35 1.10 -1.40
C TRP A 417 -10.74 1.62 -1.80
N ALA A 418 -11.26 2.63 -1.11
CA ALA A 418 -12.56 3.19 -1.40
C ALA A 418 -12.67 3.72 -2.84
N GLU A 419 -11.66 4.45 -3.31
CA GLU A 419 -11.61 4.95 -4.71
C GLU A 419 -11.47 3.83 -5.77
N THR A 420 -11.14 2.60 -5.35
CA THR A 420 -10.96 1.46 -6.26
C THR A 420 -12.20 0.57 -6.36
N VAL A 421 -13.16 0.69 -5.44
CA VAL A 421 -14.35 -0.20 -5.36
C VAL A 421 -15.14 -0.22 -6.67
N ALA A 422 -15.31 0.92 -7.32
CA ALA A 422 -16.03 1.04 -8.59
C ALA A 422 -15.49 2.19 -9.43
N ASP A 423 -15.78 2.17 -10.71
CA ASP A 423 -15.51 3.27 -11.64
C ASP A 423 -16.53 3.34 -12.78
N VAL A 424 -16.39 4.37 -13.60
CA VAL A 424 -17.08 4.47 -14.88
C VAL A 424 -16.04 4.44 -15.98
N SER A 425 -16.08 3.40 -16.78
CA SER A 425 -15.17 3.24 -17.91
C SER A 425 -15.44 4.24 -19.04
N ARG A 426 -14.48 4.42 -19.94
CA ARG A 426 -14.58 5.35 -21.08
C ARG A 426 -15.78 5.09 -21.98
N ASP A 427 -16.20 3.83 -22.09
CA ASP A 427 -17.40 3.41 -22.85
C ASP A 427 -18.70 3.55 -22.05
N GLY A 428 -18.64 4.18 -20.87
CA GLY A 428 -19.80 4.50 -20.04
C GLY A 428 -20.41 3.32 -19.28
N CYS A 429 -19.67 2.20 -19.13
CA CYS A 429 -20.08 1.09 -18.26
C CYS A 429 -19.84 1.44 -16.79
N TRP A 430 -20.69 0.90 -15.93
CA TRP A 430 -20.49 0.91 -14.48
C TRP A 430 -19.70 -0.32 -14.09
N ASP A 431 -18.47 -0.12 -13.65
CA ASP A 431 -17.57 -1.21 -13.27
C ASP A 431 -17.56 -1.39 -11.75
N VAL A 432 -17.81 -2.61 -11.27
CA VAL A 432 -17.60 -3.00 -9.88
C VAL A 432 -16.32 -3.83 -9.81
N ASN A 433 -15.33 -3.29 -9.13
CA ASN A 433 -13.97 -3.82 -9.09
C ASN A 433 -13.68 -4.65 -7.84
N LEU A 434 -14.18 -4.19 -6.68
CA LEU A 434 -13.99 -4.82 -5.37
C LEU A 434 -15.36 -5.03 -4.71
N TYR A 435 -15.53 -6.14 -4.02
CA TYR A 435 -16.84 -6.56 -3.50
C TYR A 435 -17.04 -6.31 -2.00
N SER A 436 -16.28 -5.37 -1.41
CA SER A 436 -16.56 -4.88 -0.05
C SER A 436 -17.97 -4.34 0.07
N ASP A 437 -18.60 -4.55 1.21
CA ASP A 437 -19.86 -3.88 1.51
C ASP A 437 -19.66 -2.36 1.40
N ALA A 438 -20.45 -1.70 0.55
CA ALA A 438 -20.32 -0.27 0.27
C ALA A 438 -21.60 0.31 -0.31
N ASP A 439 -21.77 1.64 -0.11
CA ASP A 439 -22.66 2.49 -0.90
C ASP A 439 -21.82 3.35 -1.84
N ILE A 440 -22.18 3.37 -3.12
CA ILE A 440 -21.39 4.01 -4.17
C ILE A 440 -22.34 4.89 -5.01
N GLU A 441 -22.02 6.16 -5.14
CA GLU A 441 -22.74 7.11 -5.98
C GLU A 441 -21.93 7.39 -7.25
N LEU A 442 -22.43 6.96 -8.38
CA LEU A 442 -21.92 7.27 -9.71
C LEU A 442 -22.73 8.42 -10.33
N PRO A 443 -22.25 9.10 -11.38
CA PRO A 443 -22.97 10.25 -11.97
C PRO A 443 -24.41 9.96 -12.36
N ASP A 444 -24.71 8.75 -12.80
CA ASP A 444 -26.01 8.31 -13.32
C ASP A 444 -26.47 6.95 -12.77
N ALA A 445 -25.85 6.49 -11.67
CA ALA A 445 -26.22 5.25 -10.99
C ALA A 445 -25.85 5.30 -9.49
N ARG A 446 -26.59 4.53 -8.70
CA ARG A 446 -26.24 4.21 -7.31
C ARG A 446 -26.10 2.70 -7.16
N ILE A 447 -25.02 2.24 -6.55
CA ILE A 447 -24.74 0.83 -6.29
C ILE A 447 -24.64 0.60 -4.77
N GLU A 448 -25.30 -0.42 -4.28
CA GLU A 448 -25.20 -0.90 -2.90
C GLU A 448 -24.72 -2.35 -2.92
N LEU A 449 -23.60 -2.61 -2.25
CA LEU A 449 -23.02 -3.95 -2.08
C LEU A 449 -23.23 -4.41 -0.64
N ARG A 450 -23.78 -5.61 -0.45
CA ARG A 450 -24.05 -6.20 0.87
C ARG A 450 -23.85 -7.72 0.83
N GLY A 451 -23.02 -8.27 1.70
CA GLY A 451 -22.83 -9.71 1.74
C GLY A 451 -21.67 -10.22 2.57
N ASN A 452 -20.93 -9.35 3.24
CA ASN A 452 -19.78 -9.72 4.08
C ASN A 452 -18.68 -10.46 3.28
N TYR A 453 -18.47 -10.04 2.01
CA TYR A 453 -17.36 -10.53 1.21
C TYR A 453 -16.02 -10.06 1.81
N PRO A 454 -14.95 -10.86 1.79
CA PRO A 454 -14.78 -12.20 1.24
C PRO A 454 -15.07 -13.36 2.22
N ALA A 455 -15.56 -13.08 3.43
CA ALA A 455 -15.95 -14.16 4.35
C ALA A 455 -17.13 -14.99 3.80
N SER A 456 -18.01 -14.36 3.00
CA SER A 456 -19.08 -15.01 2.23
C SER A 456 -18.76 -15.00 0.74
N GLU A 457 -19.19 -16.05 0.01
CA GLU A 457 -19.15 -16.13 -1.45
C GLU A 457 -20.33 -15.43 -2.12
N SER A 458 -21.41 -15.23 -1.38
CA SER A 458 -22.65 -14.65 -1.88
C SER A 458 -22.86 -13.25 -1.35
N PHE A 459 -23.13 -12.32 -2.24
CA PHE A 459 -23.49 -10.96 -1.90
C PHE A 459 -24.62 -10.45 -2.79
N ARG A 460 -25.27 -9.39 -2.34
CA ARG A 460 -26.32 -8.69 -3.05
C ARG A 460 -25.78 -7.39 -3.61
N LEU A 461 -26.05 -7.14 -4.88
CA LEU A 461 -25.79 -5.89 -5.58
C LEU A 461 -27.14 -5.26 -5.95
N ARG A 462 -27.46 -4.12 -5.36
CA ARG A 462 -28.59 -3.28 -5.74
C ARG A 462 -28.07 -2.14 -6.60
N LEU A 463 -28.62 -1.99 -7.78
CA LEU A 463 -28.30 -0.93 -8.73
C LEU A 463 -29.56 -0.09 -8.98
N VAL A 464 -29.45 1.23 -8.82
CA VAL A 464 -30.47 2.20 -9.27
C VAL A 464 -29.86 3.01 -10.40
N ALA A 465 -30.32 2.79 -11.63
CA ALA A 465 -29.78 3.40 -12.84
C ALA A 465 -30.71 4.50 -13.37
N ALA A 466 -30.18 5.70 -13.58
CA ALA A 466 -30.90 6.82 -14.17
C ALA A 466 -31.18 6.66 -15.68
N ARG A 467 -30.39 5.80 -16.36
CA ARG A 467 -30.51 5.44 -17.77
C ARG A 467 -30.35 3.93 -17.98
N ALA A 468 -30.69 3.41 -19.13
CA ALA A 468 -30.25 2.09 -19.52
C ALA A 468 -28.73 2.09 -19.74
N GLY A 469 -28.04 1.00 -19.38
CA GLY A 469 -26.60 0.92 -19.43
C GLY A 469 -26.07 -0.50 -19.31
N ARG A 470 -24.80 -0.61 -19.02
CA ARG A 470 -24.09 -1.88 -18.82
C ARG A 470 -23.39 -1.86 -17.48
N LEU A 471 -23.59 -2.94 -16.72
CA LEU A 471 -22.89 -3.22 -15.47
C LEU A 471 -21.82 -4.26 -15.74
N ARG A 472 -20.59 -4.01 -15.36
CA ARG A 472 -19.52 -4.99 -15.42
C ARG A 472 -19.06 -5.39 -14.03
N LEU A 473 -18.97 -6.69 -13.81
CA LEU A 473 -18.49 -7.30 -12.58
C LEU A 473 -17.14 -7.96 -12.83
N ARG A 474 -16.15 -7.67 -12.00
CA ARG A 474 -14.84 -8.32 -12.07
C ARG A 474 -14.95 -9.80 -11.68
N VAL A 475 -14.25 -10.68 -12.39
CA VAL A 475 -14.06 -12.08 -12.02
C VAL A 475 -12.58 -12.27 -11.66
N PRO A 476 -12.22 -12.32 -10.37
CA PRO A 476 -10.86 -12.52 -9.96
C PRO A 476 -10.29 -13.87 -10.40
N TYR A 477 -8.96 -13.97 -10.56
CA TYR A 477 -8.32 -15.19 -11.04
C TYR A 477 -8.54 -16.42 -10.13
N TRP A 478 -8.81 -16.20 -8.85
CA TRP A 478 -9.08 -17.28 -7.87
C TRP A 478 -10.51 -17.80 -7.90
N ALA A 479 -11.42 -17.09 -8.54
CA ALA A 479 -12.79 -17.54 -8.67
C ALA A 479 -12.92 -18.55 -9.82
N VAL A 480 -13.51 -19.70 -9.52
CA VAL A 480 -13.77 -20.72 -10.55
C VAL A 480 -15.06 -20.46 -11.31
N GLY A 481 -15.84 -19.45 -10.91
CA GLY A 481 -17.04 -19.00 -11.59
C GLY A 481 -17.72 -17.84 -10.87
N LEU A 482 -18.48 -17.06 -11.63
CA LEU A 482 -19.39 -16.05 -11.13
C LEU A 482 -20.79 -16.34 -11.64
N ALA A 483 -21.76 -16.40 -10.72
CA ALA A 483 -23.17 -16.55 -11.08
C ALA A 483 -23.96 -15.32 -10.63
N VAL A 484 -24.91 -14.89 -11.47
CA VAL A 484 -25.83 -13.79 -11.19
C VAL A 484 -27.26 -14.34 -11.31
N ASP A 485 -28.03 -14.22 -10.23
CA ASP A 485 -29.40 -14.73 -10.10
C ASP A 485 -29.54 -16.23 -10.45
N GLY A 486 -28.47 -17.00 -10.19
CA GLY A 486 -28.40 -18.44 -10.46
C GLY A 486 -27.86 -18.82 -11.83
N GLU A 487 -27.66 -17.87 -12.74
CA GLU A 487 -27.06 -18.10 -14.03
C GLU A 487 -25.52 -17.90 -13.95
N THR A 488 -24.75 -18.92 -14.35
CA THR A 488 -23.29 -18.85 -14.44
C THR A 488 -22.86 -18.10 -15.70
N LEU A 489 -22.15 -16.99 -15.52
CA LEU A 489 -21.68 -16.15 -16.60
C LEU A 489 -20.22 -16.46 -16.94
N ARG A 490 -19.88 -16.38 -18.22
CA ARG A 490 -18.51 -16.57 -18.71
C ARG A 490 -17.80 -15.24 -18.77
N PRO A 491 -16.64 -15.08 -18.09
CA PRO A 491 -15.87 -13.84 -18.14
C PRO A 491 -15.18 -13.66 -19.49
N ALA A 492 -15.10 -12.40 -19.90
CA ALA A 492 -14.19 -11.94 -20.96
C ALA A 492 -13.22 -10.93 -20.33
N SER A 493 -11.93 -11.13 -20.53
CA SER A 493 -10.88 -10.25 -19.97
C SER A 493 -11.04 -9.98 -18.47
N GLY A 494 -11.40 -11.01 -17.68
CA GLY A 494 -11.57 -10.91 -16.23
C GLY A 494 -12.85 -10.17 -15.78
N ARG A 495 -13.85 -9.97 -16.67
CA ARG A 495 -15.12 -9.31 -16.34
C ARG A 495 -16.30 -10.03 -16.99
N VAL A 496 -17.47 -9.92 -16.39
CA VAL A 496 -18.75 -10.23 -17.00
C VAL A 496 -19.55 -8.95 -17.18
N GLU A 497 -20.29 -8.85 -18.28
CA GLU A 497 -21.10 -7.68 -18.62
C GLU A 497 -22.59 -8.04 -18.60
N ILE A 498 -23.40 -7.18 -17.99
CA ILE A 498 -24.83 -7.34 -17.82
C ILE A 498 -25.53 -6.08 -18.36
N ALA A 499 -26.43 -6.24 -19.32
CA ALA A 499 -27.29 -5.15 -19.76
C ALA A 499 -28.33 -4.83 -18.68
N VAL A 500 -28.46 -3.56 -18.30
CA VAL A 500 -29.39 -3.10 -17.27
C VAL A 500 -30.33 -2.02 -17.84
N PRO A 501 -31.63 -2.18 -17.69
CA PRO A 501 -32.58 -1.12 -18.05
C PRO A 501 -32.48 0.05 -17.03
N LYS A 502 -33.05 1.19 -17.39
CA LYS A 502 -33.30 2.27 -16.43
C LYS A 502 -34.21 1.77 -15.30
N GLY A 503 -33.92 2.20 -14.08
CA GLY A 503 -34.68 1.85 -12.88
C GLY A 503 -33.86 1.07 -11.86
N GLU A 504 -34.56 0.40 -10.97
CA GLU A 504 -33.96 -0.37 -9.89
C GLU A 504 -33.87 -1.86 -10.24
N ARG A 505 -32.72 -2.45 -9.93
CA ARG A 505 -32.46 -3.89 -10.04
C ARG A 505 -31.65 -4.36 -8.84
N THR A 506 -31.96 -5.55 -8.36
CA THR A 506 -31.17 -6.23 -7.33
C THR A 506 -30.73 -7.57 -7.87
N PHE A 507 -29.42 -7.83 -7.79
CA PHE A 507 -28.78 -9.06 -8.23
C PHE A 507 -28.26 -9.84 -7.04
N LYS A 508 -28.48 -11.14 -7.03
CA LYS A 508 -27.75 -12.06 -6.16
C LYS A 508 -26.51 -12.54 -6.90
N VAL A 509 -25.34 -12.14 -6.43
CA VAL A 509 -24.06 -12.54 -7.02
C VAL A 509 -23.43 -13.62 -6.16
N VAL A 510 -22.92 -14.68 -6.80
CA VAL A 510 -22.17 -15.75 -6.15
C VAL A 510 -20.83 -15.88 -6.86
N LEU A 511 -19.75 -15.73 -6.10
CA LEU A 511 -18.38 -15.88 -6.56
C LEU A 511 -17.80 -17.15 -5.96
N ALA A 512 -17.70 -18.23 -6.76
CA ALA A 512 -17.25 -19.52 -6.26
C ALA A 512 -15.74 -19.48 -5.92
N MET A 513 -15.41 -19.65 -4.66
CA MET A 513 -14.05 -19.52 -4.09
C MET A 513 -13.61 -20.80 -3.36
N PRO A 514 -13.35 -21.91 -4.09
CA PRO A 514 -12.87 -23.14 -3.45
C PRO A 514 -11.50 -22.90 -2.78
N PRO A 515 -11.16 -23.70 -1.76
CA PRO A 515 -9.84 -23.63 -1.16
C PRO A 515 -8.78 -24.03 -2.19
N ARG A 516 -7.67 -23.28 -2.19
CA ARG A 516 -6.50 -23.58 -3.01
C ARG A 516 -5.23 -23.61 -2.15
N VAL A 517 -4.32 -24.48 -2.51
CA VAL A 517 -3.02 -24.59 -1.87
C VAL A 517 -2.03 -23.74 -2.67
N VAL A 518 -1.34 -22.86 -1.96
CA VAL A 518 -0.25 -22.05 -2.49
C VAL A 518 1.03 -22.48 -1.77
N TRP A 519 2.02 -22.88 -2.55
CA TRP A 519 3.31 -23.30 -2.03
C TRP A 519 4.27 -22.13 -1.98
N SER A 520 5.08 -22.10 -0.93
CA SER A 520 6.34 -21.39 -0.93
C SER A 520 7.44 -22.40 -1.14
N GLU A 521 8.24 -22.21 -2.16
CA GLU A 521 9.51 -22.92 -2.28
C GLU A 521 10.49 -22.27 -1.31
N ALA A 522 11.05 -23.04 -0.39
CA ALA A 522 12.16 -22.55 0.41
C ALA A 522 13.33 -22.27 -0.55
N PRO A 523 13.99 -21.10 -0.49
CA PRO A 523 15.14 -20.82 -1.31
C PRO A 523 16.25 -21.80 -0.98
N ASP A 524 17.15 -22.01 -1.95
CA ASP A 524 18.37 -22.76 -1.69
C ASP A 524 19.14 -22.07 -0.55
N VAL A 525 19.63 -22.85 0.41
CA VAL A 525 20.23 -22.32 1.65
C VAL A 525 21.44 -21.43 1.36
N GLU A 526 22.12 -21.63 0.23
CA GLU A 526 23.24 -20.82 -0.23
C GLU A 526 22.83 -19.39 -0.60
N ASP A 527 21.65 -19.17 -1.17
CA ASP A 527 21.17 -17.83 -1.53
C ASP A 527 20.78 -16.98 -0.30
N ILE A 528 20.29 -17.63 0.75
CA ILE A 528 19.95 -16.93 2.01
C ILE A 528 21.24 -16.59 2.78
N ASP A 529 22.20 -17.47 2.83
CA ASP A 529 23.48 -17.21 3.53
C ASP A 529 24.26 -16.09 2.83
N THR A 530 24.20 -15.96 1.52
CA THR A 530 24.80 -14.85 0.77
C THR A 530 24.11 -13.52 1.05
N VAL A 531 22.81 -13.50 1.25
CA VAL A 531 22.04 -12.29 1.61
C VAL A 531 22.27 -11.91 3.08
N THR A 532 22.45 -12.89 3.98
CA THR A 532 22.67 -12.66 5.42
C THR A 532 24.11 -12.23 5.76
N ASP A 533 25.11 -12.65 4.99
CA ASP A 533 26.50 -12.23 5.20
C ASP A 533 26.73 -10.73 4.96
N LEU A 534 25.83 -10.08 4.22
CA LEU A 534 25.87 -8.62 4.01
C LEU A 534 25.47 -7.82 5.26
N ASP A 535 24.82 -8.42 6.25
CA ASP A 535 24.26 -7.75 7.43
C ASP A 535 25.06 -7.96 8.74
N THR A 536 26.13 -8.77 8.72
CA THR A 536 26.99 -9.04 9.87
C THR A 536 27.78 -7.82 10.37
N ARG A 537 27.67 -6.66 9.68
CA ARG A 537 28.38 -5.42 10.01
C ARG A 537 27.57 -4.45 10.85
N LYS A 538 26.30 -4.71 11.18
CA LYS A 538 25.50 -3.84 12.04
C LYS A 538 25.69 -4.17 13.52
N PRO A 539 25.65 -3.16 14.42
CA PRO A 539 25.77 -3.37 15.85
C PRO A 539 24.75 -4.41 16.34
N GLU A 540 25.19 -5.32 17.20
CA GLU A 540 24.41 -6.49 17.69
C GLU A 540 22.98 -6.21 18.14
N GLY A 541 22.64 -4.98 18.55
CA GLY A 541 21.30 -4.63 19.03
C GLY A 541 20.24 -4.40 17.96
N TYR A 542 20.63 -3.99 16.75
CA TYR A 542 19.69 -3.68 15.66
C TYR A 542 19.33 -4.92 14.84
N THR A 543 20.32 -5.73 14.52
CA THR A 543 20.19 -6.95 13.70
C THR A 543 19.43 -8.06 14.42
N LYS A 544 19.65 -8.24 15.72
CA LYS A 544 18.96 -9.28 16.53
C LYS A 544 17.48 -9.02 16.75
N ARG A 545 17.02 -7.77 16.66
CA ARG A 545 15.60 -7.40 16.91
C ARG A 545 14.72 -7.45 15.68
N PHE A 546 15.26 -7.18 14.51
CA PHE A 546 14.47 -6.90 13.31
C PHE A 546 14.75 -7.85 12.15
N MET A 547 15.95 -8.38 12.02
CA MET A 547 16.32 -9.29 10.95
C MET A 547 16.75 -10.65 11.54
N CYS A 548 15.77 -11.44 11.94
CA CYS A 548 15.98 -12.76 12.55
C CYS A 548 16.47 -13.81 11.56
N TYR A 549 17.34 -13.51 10.61
CA TYR A 549 17.86 -14.48 9.63
C TYR A 549 18.76 -15.53 10.23
N ASN A 550 19.43 -15.25 11.34
CA ASN A 550 20.47 -16.10 11.92
C ASN A 550 20.11 -16.75 13.26
N THR A 551 18.82 -16.77 13.67
CA THR A 551 18.47 -17.55 14.87
C THR A 551 18.42 -19.04 14.54
N PRO A 552 18.75 -19.92 15.50
CA PRO A 552 18.64 -21.38 15.33
C PRO A 552 17.25 -21.83 14.87
N GLU A 553 16.19 -21.13 15.30
CA GLU A 553 14.82 -21.39 14.91
C GLU A 553 14.60 -21.07 13.43
N MET A 554 15.21 -20.01 12.93
CA MET A 554 15.12 -19.61 11.52
C MET A 554 15.87 -20.55 10.61
N LYS A 555 17.10 -20.96 10.98
CA LYS A 555 17.84 -22.00 10.27
C LYS A 555 17.09 -23.34 10.25
N GLY A 556 16.30 -23.62 11.29
CA GLY A 556 15.42 -24.79 11.34
C GLY A 556 14.19 -24.68 10.43
N LEU A 557 13.62 -23.49 10.26
CA LEU A 557 12.48 -23.22 9.37
C LEU A 557 12.85 -23.21 7.89
N VAL A 558 13.99 -22.63 7.56
CA VAL A 558 14.54 -22.59 6.18
C VAL A 558 14.91 -24.00 5.68
N ARG A 559 15.30 -24.90 6.55
CA ARG A 559 15.59 -26.31 6.22
C ARG A 559 14.34 -27.15 5.95
N ARG A 560 13.12 -26.63 6.16
CA ARG A 560 11.90 -27.31 5.76
C ARG A 560 11.73 -27.17 4.25
N THR A 561 11.83 -28.26 3.56
CA THR A 561 11.86 -28.38 2.10
C THR A 561 10.57 -27.93 1.38
N ALA A 562 9.47 -27.65 2.08
CA ALA A 562 8.27 -27.00 1.55
C ALA A 562 7.37 -26.55 2.69
N ALA A 563 6.83 -25.34 2.59
CA ALA A 563 5.78 -24.83 3.46
C ALA A 563 4.55 -24.50 2.61
N ALA A 564 3.36 -24.87 3.08
CA ALA A 564 2.15 -24.67 2.33
C ALA A 564 1.25 -23.62 2.98
N GLN A 565 0.59 -22.83 2.14
CA GLN A 565 -0.49 -21.94 2.52
C GLN A 565 -1.80 -22.41 1.92
N ILE A 566 -2.89 -22.15 2.61
CA ILE A 566 -4.24 -22.38 2.10
C ILE A 566 -4.92 -21.02 1.93
N MET A 567 -5.46 -20.80 0.73
CA MET A 567 -6.22 -19.59 0.43
C MET A 567 -7.66 -19.93 0.06
N ARG A 568 -8.56 -19.02 0.40
CA ARG A 568 -9.95 -19.02 -0.04
C ARG A 568 -10.30 -17.64 -0.60
N GLY A 569 -10.59 -17.60 -1.89
CA GLY A 569 -10.68 -16.30 -2.56
C GLY A 569 -9.39 -15.50 -2.36
N PRO A 570 -9.46 -14.22 -1.96
CA PRO A 570 -8.30 -13.41 -1.66
C PRO A 570 -7.67 -13.72 -0.28
N LEU A 571 -8.37 -14.42 0.62
CA LEU A 571 -7.95 -14.66 1.99
C LEU A 571 -6.87 -15.72 2.08
N VAL A 572 -5.78 -15.43 2.76
CA VAL A 572 -4.86 -16.43 3.33
C VAL A 572 -5.48 -16.92 4.64
N LEU A 573 -5.71 -18.22 4.74
CA LEU A 573 -6.25 -18.82 5.95
C LEU A 573 -5.14 -19.07 6.96
N ALA A 574 -5.43 -18.81 8.23
CA ALA A 574 -4.45 -18.90 9.28
C ALA A 574 -4.88 -19.88 10.36
N LYS A 575 -3.89 -20.57 10.92
CA LYS A 575 -3.98 -21.27 12.20
C LYS A 575 -3.77 -20.28 13.34
N GLY A 576 -4.38 -20.54 14.48
CA GLY A 576 -4.13 -19.70 15.65
C GLY A 576 -5.02 -20.05 16.83
N ARG A 577 -4.70 -19.46 17.98
CA ARG A 577 -5.50 -19.62 19.20
C ARG A 577 -6.96 -19.20 18.97
N LEU A 578 -7.18 -18.07 18.34
CA LEU A 578 -8.52 -17.54 18.07
C LEU A 578 -9.30 -18.38 17.04
N ALA A 579 -8.62 -19.04 16.11
CA ALA A 579 -9.24 -20.03 15.23
C ALA A 579 -9.60 -21.33 15.96
N GLY A 580 -9.03 -21.56 17.16
CA GLY A 580 -9.17 -22.80 17.92
C GLY A 580 -8.32 -23.94 17.37
N THR A 581 -7.22 -23.61 16.67
CA THR A 581 -6.27 -24.60 16.16
C THR A 581 -5.30 -24.99 17.28
N SER A 582 -4.90 -26.26 17.35
CA SER A 582 -3.80 -26.70 18.22
C SER A 582 -2.45 -26.27 17.66
N ARG A 583 -1.51 -25.86 18.51
CA ARG A 583 -0.12 -25.57 18.09
C ARG A 583 0.59 -26.79 17.47
N ALA A 584 0.23 -27.97 17.92
CA ALA A 584 0.78 -29.24 17.41
C ALA A 584 0.21 -29.60 16.02
N GLU A 585 -0.80 -28.88 15.53
CA GLU A 585 -1.40 -29.17 14.24
C GLU A 585 -0.46 -28.78 13.11
N THR A 586 0.09 -29.79 12.44
CA THR A 586 0.95 -29.63 11.26
C THR A 586 0.39 -30.49 10.14
N LEU A 587 0.53 -30.02 8.92
CA LEU A 587 0.19 -30.77 7.72
C LEU A 587 1.48 -31.03 6.93
N ASP A 588 1.71 -32.28 6.61
CA ASP A 588 2.74 -32.63 5.64
C ASP A 588 2.18 -32.52 4.22
N PHE A 589 2.14 -31.32 3.71
CA PHE A 589 1.64 -31.07 2.36
C PHE A 589 2.55 -31.61 1.26
N ALA A 590 3.83 -31.79 1.54
CA ALA A 590 4.72 -32.44 0.58
C ALA A 590 4.24 -33.87 0.31
N THR A 591 3.74 -34.56 1.35
CA THR A 591 3.10 -35.86 1.22
C THR A 591 1.74 -35.76 0.50
N ILE A 592 0.94 -34.75 0.81
CA ILE A 592 -0.39 -34.57 0.22
C ILE A 592 -0.32 -34.30 -1.29
N ASN A 593 0.55 -33.42 -1.76
CA ASN A 593 0.66 -33.08 -3.18
C ASN A 593 1.34 -34.14 -4.04
N LYS A 594 2.19 -34.96 -3.46
CA LYS A 594 2.88 -36.07 -4.17
C LYS A 594 2.05 -37.34 -4.27
N GLN A 595 0.97 -37.43 -3.47
CA GLN A 595 0.08 -38.57 -3.51
C GLN A 595 -1.24 -38.19 -4.20
N PRO A 596 -1.52 -38.70 -5.39
CA PRO A 596 -2.84 -38.55 -6.01
C PRO A 596 -3.88 -39.16 -5.08
N GLY A 597 -4.86 -38.37 -4.68
CA GLY A 597 -5.98 -38.90 -3.89
C GLY A 597 -6.37 -38.15 -2.62
N TRP A 598 -5.79 -36.96 -2.38
CA TRP A 598 -6.33 -36.09 -1.32
C TRP A 598 -7.26 -35.03 -1.90
N SER A 599 -8.36 -34.74 -1.19
CA SER A 599 -9.24 -33.63 -1.47
C SER A 599 -9.32 -32.67 -0.30
N LEU A 600 -9.39 -31.38 -0.60
CA LEU A 600 -9.58 -30.31 0.37
C LEU A 600 -10.98 -29.72 0.22
N SER A 601 -11.67 -29.51 1.33
CA SER A 601 -12.91 -28.76 1.39
C SER A 601 -12.93 -27.83 2.60
N LEU A 602 -13.69 -26.75 2.49
CA LEU A 602 -13.91 -25.78 3.57
C LEU A 602 -15.41 -25.70 3.88
N ALA A 603 -15.76 -25.86 5.14
CA ALA A 603 -17.10 -25.60 5.65
C ALA A 603 -17.05 -24.37 6.58
N ALA A 604 -17.93 -23.39 6.35
CA ALA A 604 -18.03 -22.23 7.22
C ALA A 604 -18.35 -22.64 8.68
N SER A 605 -17.74 -21.95 9.62
CA SER A 605 -17.95 -22.15 11.06
C SER A 605 -18.59 -20.93 11.72
N PRO A 606 -19.90 -20.65 11.49
CA PRO A 606 -20.55 -19.41 11.91
C PRO A 606 -20.49 -19.15 13.43
N ARG A 607 -20.52 -20.21 14.25
CA ARG A 607 -20.45 -20.10 15.72
C ARG A 607 -19.12 -19.53 16.22
N ARG A 608 -18.03 -19.72 15.46
CA ARG A 608 -16.72 -19.16 15.79
C ARG A 608 -16.58 -17.73 15.26
N ALA A 609 -17.09 -17.45 14.08
CA ALA A 609 -17.07 -16.13 13.49
C ALA A 609 -17.81 -15.07 14.32
N GLY A 610 -18.96 -15.43 14.94
CA GLY A 610 -19.75 -14.48 15.74
C GLY A 610 -19.25 -14.23 17.16
N ASN A 611 -18.81 -15.28 17.87
CA ASN A 611 -18.60 -15.24 19.32
C ASN A 611 -17.19 -14.84 19.78
N ALA A 612 -16.19 -14.89 18.91
CA ALA A 612 -14.80 -14.57 19.23
C ALA A 612 -14.29 -13.29 18.54
N GLY A 613 -15.20 -12.53 17.92
CA GLY A 613 -14.80 -11.38 17.08
C GLY A 613 -13.98 -11.79 15.84
N VAL A 614 -14.09 -13.04 15.42
CA VAL A 614 -13.48 -13.58 14.20
C VAL A 614 -14.40 -13.23 13.02
N TRP A 615 -13.85 -12.60 11.99
CA TRP A 615 -14.62 -12.19 10.81
C TRP A 615 -15.05 -13.38 9.97
N GLY A 616 -14.09 -14.23 9.56
CA GLY A 616 -14.33 -15.45 8.82
C GLY A 616 -13.69 -16.67 9.49
N ALA A 617 -14.46 -17.73 9.72
CA ALA A 617 -13.97 -18.97 10.29
C ALA A 617 -14.49 -20.18 9.52
N TRP A 618 -13.61 -21.16 9.33
CA TRP A 618 -13.91 -22.38 8.58
C TRP A 618 -13.33 -23.61 9.29
N THR A 619 -13.88 -24.77 8.92
CA THR A 619 -13.26 -26.07 9.18
C THR A 619 -12.69 -26.57 7.87
N LEU A 620 -11.35 -26.67 7.80
CA LEU A 620 -10.65 -27.32 6.71
C LEU A 620 -10.76 -28.83 6.91
N THR A 621 -11.30 -29.53 5.91
CA THR A 621 -11.39 -30.99 5.91
C THR A 621 -10.49 -31.55 4.82
N LEU A 622 -9.59 -32.46 5.22
CA LEU A 622 -8.76 -33.25 4.32
C LEU A 622 -9.29 -34.68 4.30
N LYS A 623 -9.55 -35.17 3.09
CA LYS A 623 -10.02 -36.55 2.85
C LYS A 623 -9.03 -37.28 1.96
N ARG A 624 -8.73 -38.52 2.28
CA ARG A 624 -7.96 -39.43 1.43
C ARG A 624 -8.88 -40.20 0.48
N ALA A 625 -8.43 -40.38 -0.75
CA ALA A 625 -9.20 -41.17 -1.73
C ALA A 625 -9.31 -42.67 -1.35
N ASP A 626 -8.37 -43.17 -0.56
CA ASP A 626 -8.35 -44.56 -0.09
C ASP A 626 -9.32 -44.83 1.08
N GLY A 627 -10.10 -43.83 1.52
CA GLY A 627 -11.04 -43.96 2.63
C GLY A 627 -10.42 -43.91 4.02
N GLY A 628 -9.16 -43.48 4.14
CA GLY A 628 -8.52 -43.23 5.43
C GLY A 628 -9.22 -42.15 6.26
N PRO A 629 -8.86 -41.98 7.55
CA PRO A 629 -9.54 -41.05 8.45
C PRO A 629 -9.44 -39.59 7.97
N GLU A 630 -10.56 -38.86 8.03
CA GLU A 630 -10.61 -37.43 7.73
C GLU A 630 -9.86 -36.65 8.81
N ARG A 631 -9.11 -35.62 8.38
CA ARG A 631 -8.57 -34.60 9.31
C ARG A 631 -9.39 -33.32 9.20
N LYS A 632 -9.75 -32.75 10.34
CA LYS A 632 -10.50 -31.50 10.44
C LYS A 632 -9.69 -30.47 11.22
N ILE A 633 -9.37 -29.36 10.58
CA ILE A 633 -8.54 -28.30 11.16
C ILE A 633 -9.36 -27.01 11.18
N PRO A 634 -9.58 -26.41 12.36
CA PRO A 634 -10.17 -25.07 12.43
C PRO A 634 -9.20 -24.03 11.92
N VAL A 635 -9.68 -23.13 11.05
CA VAL A 635 -8.90 -22.04 10.48
C VAL A 635 -9.75 -20.76 10.42
N ALA A 636 -9.11 -19.61 10.36
CA ALA A 636 -9.81 -18.33 10.22
C ALA A 636 -9.05 -17.40 9.28
N ASP A 637 -9.63 -16.24 8.98
CA ASP A 637 -8.94 -15.18 8.26
C ASP A 637 -7.74 -14.64 9.07
N PHE A 638 -6.73 -14.17 8.35
CA PHE A 638 -5.46 -13.78 8.96
C PHE A 638 -5.61 -12.62 9.95
N TRP A 639 -6.37 -11.57 9.60
CA TRP A 639 -6.59 -10.43 10.49
C TRP A 639 -7.14 -10.86 11.84
N SER A 640 -8.17 -11.72 11.85
CA SER A 640 -8.82 -12.16 13.08
C SER A 640 -7.90 -12.91 14.03
N VAL A 641 -6.99 -13.73 13.52
CA VAL A 641 -6.10 -14.56 14.37
C VAL A 641 -4.81 -13.84 14.76
N SER A 642 -4.42 -12.79 14.06
CA SER A 642 -3.15 -12.08 14.30
C SER A 642 -3.29 -10.84 15.17
N ARG A 643 -4.40 -10.66 15.89
CA ARG A 643 -4.70 -9.48 16.69
C ARG A 643 -3.57 -9.10 17.63
N ILE A 644 -3.29 -7.79 17.68
CA ILE A 644 -2.26 -7.20 18.50
C ILE A 644 -2.65 -7.18 19.99
N ASP A 645 -3.92 -7.10 20.29
CA ASP A 645 -4.50 -6.88 21.62
C ASP A 645 -4.59 -8.12 22.50
N ASP A 646 -4.27 -9.32 21.97
CA ASP A 646 -4.23 -10.57 22.76
C ASP A 646 -2.79 -10.98 23.06
N PRO A 647 -2.26 -10.74 24.29
CA PRO A 647 -0.87 -11.05 24.63
C PRO A 647 -0.54 -12.56 24.65
N GLU A 648 -1.55 -13.42 24.79
CA GLU A 648 -1.36 -14.87 24.75
C GLU A 648 -1.62 -15.47 23.37
N ASN A 649 -1.85 -14.62 22.36
CA ASN A 649 -2.15 -15.06 21.02
C ASN A 649 -0.96 -15.78 20.38
N TRP A 650 -1.27 -16.64 19.44
CA TRP A 650 -0.32 -17.18 18.47
C TRP A 650 -1.05 -17.40 17.16
N PHE A 651 -0.35 -17.24 16.07
CA PHE A 651 -0.87 -17.46 14.73
C PHE A 651 0.21 -17.94 13.76
N SER A 652 -0.21 -18.59 12.68
CA SER A 652 0.65 -18.98 11.57
C SER A 652 -0.16 -19.09 10.28
N LEU A 653 0.39 -18.58 9.19
CA LEU A 653 -0.13 -18.77 7.84
C LEU A 653 0.32 -20.12 7.23
N TRP A 654 1.22 -20.83 7.92
CA TRP A 654 1.83 -22.06 7.43
C TRP A 654 1.18 -23.29 8.06
N PHE A 655 0.98 -24.29 7.24
CA PHE A 655 0.41 -25.58 7.62
C PHE A 655 1.43 -26.70 7.60
#